data_fdeae6a1e636209b6595eba0acdc66fd
#
_entry.id   fdeae6a1e636209b6595eba0acdc66fd
#
_cell.length_a   1.000
_cell.length_b   1.000
_cell.length_c   1.000
_cell.angle_alpha   90.00
_cell.angle_beta   90.00
_cell.angle_gamma   90.00
#
_symmetry.space_group_name_H-M   'P 1'
#
loop_
_entity.id
_entity.type
_entity.pdbx_description
1 polymer ?
#
loop_
_entity_poly.entity_id
_entity_poly.type
_entity_poly.pdbx_seq_one_letter_code
_entity_poly.pdbx_strand_id
1 'polypeptide(L)'
;MRSSVAALYLPRSVFISDKSGVRVSSELQIEDGMIQLFVEKAEICELKLIVENTSQDAVYFTYYTALHWLQYFTLEDSRRVTFEPNLLLSLSFLKGEKYEVTLRFKAEQIGVYPATLAFEFKENTQPATRPFHIVRFVQAEYRSELAALLGPEAPFRPKRLETYEPARCNIDEGVPPESFARNLLKFVVPLDNYTRPSYISDLAEVLKGTIVTVPLVCLVVFRSLLESDLGFHNYIERFDLLLYLEEDQMRLDIKRYNKDDVSMVKDCENKRLLVLELPGVSENRPSVLRGDQLLLTKSEEVQLSTVTKYKGYVHRVELDQVKLGFSRRLFDQKLDKNPEQKNAVCNIVAGTSKPAPYLVFGPPGTGKTVTIVEAIKQVEKNIPGAYILACAPSNSAADQLCEKLITSEHVDARKIYRVYASSRNPKDILKKNSNVEGNTIIFPCKEDLMSYKILVSTLVTAGRLVSGGFPIGHFSHIFVDEAGHAVEPEAIISVAGLLNAETGQLVLAGDPKQLGPILRSPFAIRYGLGLSLLERLMTQNELYQKGTTGYDNRYVTKLLRNYRSHPSILKIPNEMFYDGELVACADEMISHQYCMWEHLPKSGFPVIFHGVIGKDERESNSPSFFNTSEIDIIIDYMKKLLTQAKKGIAKISPKEIGIIAPYRKQVEKIRKAIKLHRELKSFLGIEELKVGSVEEFQGQERKVIIVSTVRSDKKHIILDETFNIGFLKNEKRFNVAVTRAKSLLIMVGNPIILRTDATWGRFINYCIEEEGYTGYDISNLEETDAVVERLLALNIREEIIGKTWL
;
A
#
# COMPACT_ATOMS: atom_id res chain seq x y z
N MET A 1 8.98 33.03 -27.06
CA MET A 1 8.90 31.86 -27.97
C MET A 1 7.84 30.82 -27.51
N ARG A 2 6.68 31.24 -26.99
CA ARG A 2 5.58 30.33 -26.55
C ARG A 2 4.30 30.45 -27.37
N SER A 3 4.31 31.12 -28.51
CA SER A 3 3.12 31.44 -29.29
C SER A 3 3.05 30.85 -30.70
N SER A 4 3.98 29.96 -31.07
CA SER A 4 3.99 29.34 -32.41
C SER A 4 3.82 27.82 -32.45
N VAL A 5 3.50 27.18 -31.32
CA VAL A 5 3.36 25.69 -31.20
C VAL A 5 1.91 25.23 -31.33
N ALA A 6 0.95 26.12 -31.58
CA ALA A 6 -0.48 25.78 -31.61
C ALA A 6 -1.01 25.31 -32.96
N ALA A 7 -0.15 24.98 -33.93
CA ALA A 7 -0.61 24.64 -35.26
C ALA A 7 -0.24 23.21 -35.68
N LEU A 8 -1.27 22.39 -35.73
CA LEU A 8 -1.38 21.10 -36.47
C LEU A 8 -0.92 19.84 -35.70
N TYR A 9 -1.77 19.40 -34.79
CA TYR A 9 -1.80 18.04 -34.26
C TYR A 9 -2.26 17.05 -35.35
N LEU A 10 -1.33 16.28 -35.93
CA LEU A 10 -1.70 15.14 -36.79
C LEU A 10 -2.00 13.93 -35.88
N PRO A 11 -3.14 13.24 -36.05
CA PRO A 11 -3.47 12.08 -35.25
C PRO A 11 -2.47 10.94 -35.51
N ARG A 12 -2.21 10.11 -34.49
CA ARG A 12 -1.32 8.92 -34.53
C ARG A 12 -1.56 8.06 -35.79
N SER A 13 -2.82 7.91 -36.20
CA SER A 13 -3.22 7.17 -37.38
C SER A 13 -2.50 7.62 -38.66
N VAL A 14 -2.13 8.89 -38.77
CA VAL A 14 -1.41 9.42 -39.92
C VAL A 14 0.01 8.87 -40.04
N PHE A 15 0.65 8.50 -38.95
CA PHE A 15 2.02 7.98 -38.96
C PHE A 15 2.10 6.47 -39.08
N ILE A 16 1.08 5.75 -38.60
CA ILE A 16 1.03 4.28 -38.62
C ILE A 16 0.37 3.73 -39.88
N SER A 17 -0.39 4.57 -40.62
CA SER A 17 -1.02 4.15 -41.85
C SER A 17 0.00 4.00 -42.96
N ASP A 18 -0.24 3.04 -43.85
CA ASP A 18 0.48 2.90 -45.11
C ASP A 18 0.22 4.13 -45.99
N LYS A 19 1.26 4.65 -46.66
CA LYS A 19 1.22 5.91 -47.43
C LYS A 19 1.83 5.74 -48.80
N SER A 20 1.34 6.54 -49.76
CA SER A 20 1.86 6.59 -51.13
C SER A 20 2.14 5.20 -51.72
N GLY A 21 1.29 4.23 -51.38
CA GLY A 21 1.42 2.85 -51.82
C GLY A 21 2.53 2.03 -51.11
N VAL A 22 3.21 2.60 -50.13
CA VAL A 22 4.20 1.84 -49.34
C VAL A 22 3.52 1.21 -48.13
N ARG A 23 3.80 -0.06 -47.94
CA ARG A 23 3.34 -0.87 -46.80
C ARG A 23 4.53 -1.39 -46.02
N VAL A 24 4.45 -1.28 -44.69
CA VAL A 24 5.42 -1.89 -43.76
C VAL A 24 4.70 -2.94 -42.94
N SER A 25 4.99 -4.20 -43.19
CA SER A 25 4.40 -5.37 -42.55
C SER A 25 5.46 -6.15 -41.72
N SER A 26 5.02 -7.09 -40.93
CA SER A 26 5.84 -7.94 -40.09
C SER A 26 5.37 -9.39 -40.19
N GLU A 27 6.23 -10.36 -39.83
CA GLU A 27 5.86 -11.76 -39.61
C GLU A 27 4.83 -11.90 -38.47
N LEU A 28 4.89 -10.98 -37.50
CA LEU A 28 3.91 -10.90 -36.41
C LEU A 28 2.78 -9.95 -36.76
N GLN A 29 1.62 -10.19 -36.17
CA GLN A 29 0.43 -9.34 -36.36
C GLN A 29 0.72 -7.90 -35.88
N ILE A 30 0.31 -6.92 -36.70
CA ILE A 30 0.39 -5.50 -36.39
C ILE A 30 -1.01 -5.02 -36.02
N GLU A 31 -1.20 -4.58 -34.77
CA GLU A 31 -2.44 -3.98 -34.31
C GLU A 31 -2.22 -2.52 -33.96
N ASP A 32 -2.93 -1.63 -34.63
CA ASP A 32 -2.80 -0.16 -34.45
C ASP A 32 -1.34 0.33 -34.52
N GLY A 33 -0.58 -0.22 -35.49
CA GLY A 33 0.84 0.09 -35.70
C GLY A 33 1.81 -0.56 -34.67
N MET A 34 1.31 -1.36 -33.73
CA MET A 34 2.06 -2.04 -32.69
C MET A 34 2.36 -3.49 -33.06
N ILE A 35 3.59 -3.91 -32.82
CA ILE A 35 4.08 -5.28 -32.94
C ILE A 35 4.42 -5.76 -31.52
N GLN A 36 3.84 -6.85 -31.07
CA GLN A 36 4.16 -7.46 -29.79
C GLN A 36 5.12 -8.64 -29.99
N LEU A 37 6.28 -8.57 -29.34
CA LEU A 37 7.31 -9.59 -29.40
C LEU A 37 7.48 -10.20 -28.00
N PHE A 38 7.30 -11.52 -27.87
CA PHE A 38 7.46 -12.24 -26.61
C PHE A 38 8.74 -13.06 -26.64
N VAL A 39 9.58 -12.90 -25.63
CA VAL A 39 10.88 -13.57 -25.50
C VAL A 39 10.94 -14.27 -24.13
N GLU A 40 11.28 -15.55 -24.13
CA GLU A 40 11.33 -16.38 -22.91
C GLU A 40 12.77 -16.67 -22.45
N LYS A 41 13.76 -16.37 -23.29
CA LYS A 41 15.17 -16.63 -23.00
C LYS A 41 16.02 -15.40 -23.35
N ALA A 42 17.12 -15.22 -22.64
CA ALA A 42 18.11 -14.16 -22.91
C ALA A 42 18.92 -14.41 -24.20
N GLU A 43 18.25 -14.77 -25.28
CA GLU A 43 18.82 -15.00 -26.61
C GLU A 43 18.48 -13.84 -27.55
N ILE A 44 19.24 -13.69 -28.63
CA ILE A 44 18.89 -12.70 -29.66
C ILE A 44 17.62 -13.18 -30.38
N CYS A 45 16.60 -12.37 -30.35
CA CYS A 45 15.35 -12.60 -31.07
C CYS A 45 15.35 -11.75 -32.36
N GLU A 46 15.15 -12.36 -33.48
CA GLU A 46 15.08 -11.71 -34.79
C GLU A 46 13.64 -11.64 -35.28
N LEU A 47 13.25 -10.48 -35.79
CA LEU A 47 11.94 -10.23 -36.38
C LEU A 47 12.13 -9.58 -37.74
N LYS A 48 11.48 -10.13 -38.76
CA LYS A 48 11.52 -9.60 -40.12
C LYS A 48 10.43 -8.59 -40.34
N LEU A 49 10.84 -7.40 -40.79
CA LEU A 49 9.98 -6.33 -41.26
C LEU A 49 10.08 -6.24 -42.78
N ILE A 50 8.94 -6.25 -43.45
CA ILE A 50 8.87 -6.27 -44.89
C ILE A 50 8.30 -4.93 -45.38
N VAL A 51 9.12 -4.19 -46.09
CA VAL A 51 8.73 -2.96 -46.80
C VAL A 51 8.33 -3.34 -48.23
N GLU A 52 7.13 -3.02 -48.66
CA GLU A 52 6.58 -3.35 -49.96
C GLU A 52 6.01 -2.11 -50.64
N ASN A 53 6.32 -1.91 -51.92
CA ASN A 53 5.65 -0.90 -52.74
C ASN A 53 4.49 -1.52 -53.50
N THR A 54 3.28 -1.13 -53.14
CA THR A 54 2.04 -1.58 -53.80
C THR A 54 1.51 -0.58 -54.85
N SER A 55 2.16 0.60 -55.02
CA SER A 55 1.78 1.63 -55.97
C SER A 55 2.24 1.30 -57.40
N GLN A 56 1.76 2.07 -58.37
CA GLN A 56 2.22 1.97 -59.77
C GLN A 56 3.55 2.72 -59.97
N ASP A 57 3.83 3.71 -59.13
CA ASP A 57 4.98 4.59 -59.24
C ASP A 57 6.16 4.09 -58.41
N ALA A 58 7.36 4.42 -58.81
CA ALA A 58 8.58 4.12 -58.04
C ALA A 58 8.65 5.02 -56.78
N VAL A 59 8.93 4.38 -55.62
CA VAL A 59 9.16 5.08 -54.37
C VAL A 59 10.59 4.82 -53.91
N TYR A 60 11.19 5.80 -53.30
CA TYR A 60 12.60 5.74 -52.83
C TYR A 60 12.63 5.55 -51.34
N PHE A 61 13.19 4.45 -50.89
CA PHE A 61 13.47 4.19 -49.49
C PHE A 61 14.80 4.82 -49.12
N THR A 62 14.77 5.84 -48.24
CA THR A 62 15.93 6.70 -48.02
C THR A 62 16.60 6.44 -46.67
N TYR A 63 15.84 6.06 -45.67
CA TYR A 63 16.37 5.89 -44.33
C TYR A 63 15.44 5.07 -43.46
N TYR A 64 15.99 4.37 -42.46
CA TYR A 64 15.24 3.76 -41.35
C TYR A 64 16.07 3.76 -40.10
N THR A 65 15.41 3.81 -38.91
CA THR A 65 16.06 3.77 -37.59
C THR A 65 15.09 3.40 -36.49
N ALA A 66 15.63 2.85 -35.41
CA ALA A 66 14.97 2.88 -34.12
C ALA A 66 15.23 4.24 -33.46
N LEU A 67 14.21 4.91 -32.98
CA LEU A 67 14.32 6.26 -32.45
C LEU A 67 14.89 6.30 -31.03
N HIS A 68 14.76 5.20 -30.29
CA HIS A 68 15.27 5.04 -28.92
C HIS A 68 15.55 3.56 -28.62
N TRP A 69 16.22 3.27 -27.49
CA TRP A 69 16.55 1.92 -27.04
C TRP A 69 17.52 1.17 -27.95
N LEU A 70 18.43 1.88 -28.60
CA LEU A 70 19.39 1.36 -29.58
C LEU A 70 20.30 0.25 -29.02
N GLN A 71 20.48 0.19 -27.71
CA GLN A 71 21.25 -0.86 -27.07
C GLN A 71 20.53 -2.21 -27.03
N TYR A 72 19.20 -2.23 -27.10
CA TYR A 72 18.39 -3.44 -27.08
C TYR A 72 17.88 -3.82 -28.46
N PHE A 73 17.72 -2.84 -29.35
CA PHE A 73 17.19 -3.01 -30.68
C PHE A 73 18.20 -2.58 -31.75
N THR A 74 18.59 -3.51 -32.61
CA THR A 74 19.38 -3.20 -33.79
C THR A 74 18.62 -3.56 -35.04
N LEU A 75 18.76 -2.73 -36.08
CA LEU A 75 18.12 -2.94 -37.36
C LEU A 75 19.22 -3.25 -38.39
N GLU A 76 19.09 -4.32 -39.14
CA GLU A 76 20.01 -4.75 -40.18
C GLU A 76 19.27 -5.07 -41.47
N ASP A 77 19.94 -4.81 -42.57
CA ASP A 77 19.48 -5.15 -43.91
C ASP A 77 20.61 -5.63 -44.80
N SER A 78 20.26 -6.33 -45.92
CA SER A 78 21.22 -6.90 -46.83
C SER A 78 21.99 -5.88 -47.69
N ARG A 79 21.43 -4.68 -47.85
CA ARG A 79 21.98 -3.62 -48.71
C ARG A 79 22.54 -2.43 -47.93
N ARG A 80 22.47 -2.46 -46.61
CA ARG A 80 22.93 -1.41 -45.69
C ARG A 80 22.38 -0.03 -46.04
N VAL A 81 21.11 0.13 -46.19
CA VAL A 81 20.42 1.44 -46.26
C VAL A 81 20.56 2.09 -44.92
N THR A 82 21.72 2.68 -44.60
CA THR A 82 22.15 2.96 -43.25
C THR A 82 22.58 4.38 -43.00
N PHE A 83 22.39 4.75 -41.81
CA PHE A 83 23.16 5.51 -40.79
C PHE A 83 23.53 6.95 -41.03
N GLU A 84 23.62 7.45 -42.21
CA GLU A 84 23.84 8.88 -42.43
C GLU A 84 22.92 9.34 -43.55
N PRO A 85 22.29 10.54 -43.46
CA PRO A 85 21.44 11.11 -44.50
C PRO A 85 22.31 11.60 -45.67
N ASN A 86 23.19 10.77 -46.18
CA ASN A 86 23.96 11.06 -47.37
C ASN A 86 23.19 10.61 -48.61
N LEU A 87 22.80 11.58 -49.38
CA LEU A 87 21.96 11.56 -50.58
C LEU A 87 22.28 10.53 -51.69
N LEU A 88 23.17 9.59 -51.49
CA LEU A 88 23.70 8.71 -52.55
C LEU A 88 23.19 7.26 -52.52
N LEU A 89 22.43 6.85 -51.51
CA LEU A 89 21.95 5.44 -51.38
C LEU A 89 20.45 5.33 -51.16
N SER A 90 19.64 6.08 -51.93
CA SER A 90 18.20 5.85 -52.01
C SER A 90 17.91 4.58 -52.82
N LEU A 91 17.26 3.59 -52.21
CA LEU A 91 16.84 2.41 -52.93
C LEU A 91 15.52 2.70 -53.68
N SER A 92 15.54 2.60 -55.02
CA SER A 92 14.31 2.71 -55.80
C SER A 92 13.50 1.42 -55.67
N PHE A 93 12.24 1.55 -55.26
CA PHE A 93 11.27 0.45 -55.13
C PHE A 93 10.26 0.51 -56.26
N LEU A 94 10.30 -0.49 -57.13
CA LEU A 94 9.29 -0.68 -58.16
C LEU A 94 8.07 -1.42 -57.59
N LYS A 95 6.95 -1.39 -58.36
CA LYS A 95 5.72 -2.08 -57.94
C LYS A 95 5.96 -3.54 -57.62
N GLY A 96 5.49 -3.98 -56.43
CA GLY A 96 5.57 -5.36 -55.97
C GLY A 96 6.94 -5.77 -55.44
N GLU A 97 7.94 -4.88 -55.47
CA GLU A 97 9.21 -5.17 -54.85
C GLU A 97 9.08 -5.15 -53.32
N LYS A 98 9.75 -6.12 -52.70
CA LYS A 98 9.81 -6.29 -51.24
C LYS A 98 11.24 -6.12 -50.75
N TYR A 99 11.36 -5.45 -49.65
CA TYR A 99 12.63 -5.25 -48.96
C TYR A 99 12.55 -5.72 -47.51
N GLU A 100 13.47 -6.54 -47.09
CA GLU A 100 13.51 -7.12 -45.74
C GLU A 100 14.48 -6.28 -44.87
N VAL A 101 13.98 -5.85 -43.70
CA VAL A 101 14.77 -5.26 -42.64
C VAL A 101 14.63 -6.19 -41.43
N THR A 102 15.73 -6.67 -40.91
CA THR A 102 15.74 -7.54 -39.74
C THR A 102 15.91 -6.69 -38.48
N LEU A 103 14.92 -6.75 -37.60
CA LEU A 103 14.99 -6.19 -36.24
C LEU A 103 15.55 -7.28 -35.33
N ARG A 104 16.67 -6.98 -34.66
CA ARG A 104 17.22 -7.84 -33.61
C ARG A 104 16.96 -7.23 -32.25
N PHE A 105 16.40 -7.99 -31.37
CA PHE A 105 16.19 -7.65 -29.97
C PHE A 105 17.06 -8.53 -29.09
N LYS A 106 17.77 -7.90 -28.14
CA LYS A 106 18.52 -8.59 -27.08
C LYS A 106 18.33 -7.85 -25.76
N ALA A 107 17.88 -8.58 -24.74
CA ALA A 107 17.84 -8.08 -23.37
C ALA A 107 18.33 -9.15 -22.40
N GLU A 108 19.08 -8.72 -21.38
CA GLU A 108 19.62 -9.60 -20.34
C GLU A 108 18.71 -9.62 -19.10
N GLN A 109 17.82 -8.64 -19.00
CA GLN A 109 16.93 -8.47 -17.84
C GLN A 109 15.46 -8.64 -18.24
N ILE A 110 14.69 -9.24 -17.32
CA ILE A 110 13.25 -9.37 -17.47
C ILE A 110 12.60 -7.98 -17.46
N GLY A 111 11.64 -7.76 -18.36
CA GLY A 111 10.94 -6.49 -18.45
C GLY A 111 10.28 -6.27 -19.81
N VAL A 112 9.72 -5.10 -19.97
CA VAL A 112 9.08 -4.63 -21.20
C VAL A 112 9.97 -3.58 -21.86
N TYR A 113 10.28 -3.78 -23.12
CA TYR A 113 11.17 -2.95 -23.91
C TYR A 113 10.40 -2.38 -25.10
N PRO A 114 9.99 -1.11 -25.05
CA PRO A 114 9.32 -0.47 -26.16
C PRO A 114 10.34 0.12 -27.14
N ALA A 115 10.04 0.06 -28.44
CA ALA A 115 10.80 0.77 -29.47
C ALA A 115 9.87 1.43 -30.48
N THR A 116 10.30 2.58 -31.00
CA THR A 116 9.63 3.25 -32.11
C THR A 116 10.54 3.19 -33.33
N LEU A 117 10.06 2.55 -34.37
CA LEU A 117 10.78 2.40 -35.63
C LEU A 117 10.23 3.38 -36.65
N ALA A 118 11.10 4.14 -37.27
CA ALA A 118 10.75 5.09 -38.33
C ALA A 118 11.37 4.66 -39.67
N PHE A 119 10.57 4.69 -40.71
CA PHE A 119 10.93 4.38 -42.11
C PHE A 119 10.66 5.61 -42.94
N GLU A 120 11.67 6.15 -43.64
CA GLU A 120 11.58 7.35 -44.44
C GLU A 120 11.58 7.01 -45.95
N PHE A 121 10.68 7.63 -46.66
CA PHE A 121 10.50 7.43 -48.07
C PHE A 121 10.36 8.77 -48.82
N LYS A 122 10.72 8.78 -50.10
CA LYS A 122 10.49 9.91 -51.05
C LYS A 122 9.80 9.40 -52.29
N GLU A 123 8.93 10.23 -52.85
CA GLU A 123 8.23 9.91 -54.14
C GLU A 123 9.12 10.12 -55.35
N ASN A 124 10.20 10.94 -55.23
CA ASN A 124 11.19 11.14 -56.27
C ASN A 124 12.53 11.55 -55.69
N THR A 125 13.58 11.60 -56.52
CA THR A 125 14.97 11.93 -56.11
C THR A 125 15.28 13.41 -56.05
N GLN A 126 14.33 14.30 -56.31
CA GLN A 126 14.57 15.73 -56.27
C GLN A 126 14.83 16.25 -54.87
N PRO A 127 15.85 17.13 -54.67
CA PRO A 127 16.19 17.65 -53.33
C PRO A 127 15.02 18.40 -52.65
N ALA A 128 14.11 18.99 -53.44
CA ALA A 128 12.96 19.73 -52.90
C ALA A 128 11.80 18.83 -52.46
N THR A 129 11.83 17.52 -52.75
CA THR A 129 10.75 16.58 -52.37
C THR A 129 10.81 16.28 -50.92
N ARG A 130 9.71 16.60 -50.21
CA ARG A 130 9.60 16.30 -48.77
C ARG A 130 9.46 14.80 -48.55
N PRO A 131 10.23 14.23 -47.62
CA PRO A 131 10.07 12.85 -47.26
C PRO A 131 8.74 12.61 -46.52
N PHE A 132 8.19 11.42 -46.64
CA PHE A 132 7.11 10.94 -45.78
C PHE A 132 7.59 9.76 -44.95
N HIS A 133 6.96 9.56 -43.80
CA HIS A 133 7.40 8.56 -42.82
C HIS A 133 6.26 7.57 -42.50
N ILE A 134 6.62 6.31 -42.34
CA ILE A 134 5.77 5.28 -41.75
C ILE A 134 6.43 4.83 -40.45
N VAL A 135 5.64 4.81 -39.39
CA VAL A 135 6.12 4.42 -38.05
C VAL A 135 5.50 3.11 -37.64
N ARG A 136 6.30 2.26 -36.99
CA ARG A 136 5.87 1.03 -36.30
C ARG A 136 6.37 1.06 -34.89
N PHE A 137 5.52 0.63 -33.97
CA PHE A 137 5.89 0.48 -32.57
C PHE A 137 6.17 -0.99 -32.31
N VAL A 138 7.22 -1.29 -31.58
CA VAL A 138 7.54 -2.63 -31.14
C VAL A 138 7.51 -2.63 -29.62
N GLN A 139 6.82 -3.58 -29.03
CA GLN A 139 6.86 -3.86 -27.62
C GLN A 139 7.42 -5.26 -27.42
N ALA A 140 8.72 -5.37 -27.14
CA ALA A 140 9.33 -6.62 -26.78
C ALA A 140 9.15 -6.86 -25.27
N GLU A 141 8.64 -8.02 -24.91
CA GLU A 141 8.41 -8.43 -23.52
C GLU A 141 9.25 -9.67 -23.24
N TYR A 142 10.33 -9.50 -22.45
CA TYR A 142 11.12 -10.61 -21.94
C TYR A 142 10.57 -11.02 -20.58
N ARG A 143 10.01 -12.22 -20.49
CA ARG A 143 9.38 -12.76 -19.28
C ARG A 143 9.79 -14.18 -18.99
N SER A 144 9.76 -14.56 -17.72
CA SER A 144 10.04 -15.92 -17.27
C SER A 144 8.84 -16.85 -17.47
N GLU A 145 9.09 -18.18 -17.39
CA GLU A 145 8.01 -19.16 -17.29
C GLU A 145 7.07 -18.88 -16.11
N LEU A 146 7.61 -18.40 -15.01
CA LEU A 146 6.82 -18.03 -13.83
C LEU A 146 5.87 -16.85 -14.12
N ALA A 147 6.33 -15.84 -14.87
CA ALA A 147 5.49 -14.72 -15.28
C ALA A 147 4.31 -15.18 -16.14
N ALA A 148 4.52 -16.14 -17.04
CA ALA A 148 3.45 -16.72 -17.83
C ALA A 148 2.40 -17.45 -16.98
N LEU A 149 2.82 -18.17 -15.94
CA LEU A 149 1.93 -18.87 -14.98
C LEU A 149 1.17 -17.92 -14.05
N LEU A 150 1.71 -16.73 -13.78
CA LEU A 150 1.12 -15.74 -12.89
C LEU A 150 0.28 -14.71 -13.63
N GLY A 151 0.37 -14.62 -14.96
CA GLY A 151 -0.41 -13.68 -15.77
C GLY A 151 -1.93 -13.78 -15.54
N PRO A 152 -2.72 -12.80 -16.00
CA PRO A 152 -4.16 -12.82 -15.87
C PRO A 152 -4.78 -13.92 -16.73
N GLU A 153 -5.72 -14.67 -16.18
CA GLU A 153 -6.44 -15.76 -16.91
C GLU A 153 -7.37 -15.19 -17.99
N ALA A 154 -7.87 -13.96 -17.80
CA ALA A 154 -8.71 -13.25 -18.77
C ALA A 154 -8.61 -11.72 -18.56
N PRO A 155 -8.93 -10.91 -19.62
CA PRO A 155 -8.94 -9.45 -19.50
C PRO A 155 -9.87 -8.97 -18.39
N PHE A 156 -9.48 -7.90 -17.69
CA PHE A 156 -10.30 -7.29 -16.65
C PHE A 156 -11.64 -6.80 -17.18
N ARG A 157 -12.73 -7.21 -16.54
CA ARG A 157 -14.10 -6.76 -16.80
C ARG A 157 -14.66 -6.14 -15.51
N PRO A 158 -15.01 -4.84 -15.51
CA PRO A 158 -15.60 -4.21 -14.33
C PRO A 158 -16.95 -4.89 -14.03
N LYS A 159 -17.07 -5.42 -12.79
CA LYS A 159 -18.32 -6.04 -12.34
C LYS A 159 -19.34 -4.92 -12.08
N ARG A 160 -20.47 -4.90 -12.81
CA ARG A 160 -21.62 -4.07 -12.47
C ARG A 160 -22.27 -4.68 -11.23
N LEU A 161 -22.39 -3.89 -10.17
CA LEU A 161 -23.13 -4.29 -8.97
C LEU A 161 -24.63 -4.16 -9.30
N GLU A 162 -25.27 -5.27 -9.67
CA GLU A 162 -26.72 -5.31 -9.79
C GLU A 162 -27.29 -5.44 -8.38
N THR A 163 -28.13 -4.49 -8.00
CA THR A 163 -28.88 -4.54 -6.75
C THR A 163 -30.15 -5.37 -7.00
N TYR A 164 -30.06 -6.65 -6.75
CA TYR A 164 -31.27 -7.49 -6.71
C TYR A 164 -31.91 -7.37 -5.33
N GLU A 165 -33.06 -6.70 -5.25
CA GLU A 165 -33.92 -6.70 -4.08
C GLU A 165 -35.16 -7.53 -4.39
N PRO A 166 -35.27 -8.76 -3.89
CA PRO A 166 -36.49 -9.56 -4.05
C PRO A 166 -37.64 -8.97 -3.25
N ALA A 167 -38.79 -8.87 -3.87
CA ALA A 167 -40.00 -8.24 -3.30
C ALA A 167 -40.50 -8.92 -2.00
N ARG A 168 -40.13 -10.17 -1.75
CA ARG A 168 -40.43 -10.91 -0.49
C ARG A 168 -39.33 -11.95 -0.26
N CYS A 169 -38.78 -11.97 0.95
CA CYS A 169 -37.86 -13.06 1.36
C CYS A 169 -38.23 -13.54 2.78
N ASN A 170 -38.25 -14.83 2.94
CA ASN A 170 -38.29 -15.48 4.26
C ASN A 170 -36.83 -15.65 4.72
N ILE A 171 -36.56 -15.33 5.99
CA ILE A 171 -35.21 -15.49 6.57
C ILE A 171 -35.25 -16.71 7.48
N ASP A 172 -34.42 -17.69 7.18
CA ASP A 172 -34.14 -18.84 8.04
C ASP A 172 -32.89 -18.54 8.86
N GLU A 173 -33.05 -18.42 10.19
CA GLU A 173 -32.00 -18.03 11.12
C GLU A 173 -31.01 -19.19 11.34
N GLY A 174 -29.75 -18.97 11.02
CA GLY A 174 -28.67 -19.88 11.33
C GLY A 174 -28.33 -19.92 12.83
N VAL A 175 -27.45 -20.82 13.21
CA VAL A 175 -26.94 -20.91 14.59
C VAL A 175 -25.77 -19.90 14.74
N PRO A 176 -25.95 -18.85 15.58
CA PRO A 176 -24.87 -17.93 15.86
C PRO A 176 -23.70 -18.65 16.55
N PRO A 177 -22.47 -18.17 16.42
CA PRO A 177 -21.35 -18.69 17.19
C PRO A 177 -21.70 -18.59 18.66
N GLU A 178 -21.40 -19.65 19.43
CA GLU A 178 -21.59 -19.64 20.86
C GLU A 178 -21.03 -18.34 21.42
N SER A 179 -21.84 -17.61 22.18
CA SER A 179 -21.38 -16.40 22.86
C SER A 179 -20.37 -16.81 23.93
N PHE A 180 -19.10 -16.65 23.61
CA PHE A 180 -18.02 -16.82 24.57
C PHE A 180 -17.86 -15.59 25.49
N ALA A 181 -18.80 -14.64 25.40
CA ALA A 181 -18.77 -13.45 26.23
C ALA A 181 -19.92 -13.48 27.25
N ARG A 182 -19.59 -13.43 28.52
CA ARG A 182 -20.53 -13.15 29.62
C ARG A 182 -20.33 -11.69 30.01
N ASN A 183 -21.38 -10.88 29.86
CA ASN A 183 -21.35 -9.48 30.30
C ASN A 183 -21.78 -9.42 31.77
N LEU A 184 -20.85 -9.24 32.67
CA LEU A 184 -21.13 -8.95 34.08
C LEU A 184 -21.16 -7.43 34.32
N LEU A 185 -20.55 -6.67 33.43
CA LEU A 185 -20.59 -5.20 33.45
C LEU A 185 -22.03 -4.72 33.10
N LYS A 186 -22.65 -4.07 34.07
CA LYS A 186 -23.98 -3.46 33.88
C LYS A 186 -23.80 -2.07 33.25
N PHE A 187 -24.51 -1.84 32.14
CA PHE A 187 -24.51 -0.53 31.52
C PHE A 187 -25.47 0.39 32.29
N VAL A 188 -24.95 1.43 32.89
CA VAL A 188 -25.69 2.47 33.61
C VAL A 188 -25.83 3.75 32.76
N VAL A 189 -25.00 3.91 31.76
CA VAL A 189 -25.10 4.94 30.74
C VAL A 189 -25.44 4.24 29.41
N PRO A 190 -26.72 4.25 28.98
CA PRO A 190 -27.10 3.67 27.72
C PRO A 190 -26.47 4.48 26.57
N LEU A 191 -26.00 3.77 25.56
CA LEU A 191 -25.66 4.39 24.27
C LEU A 191 -26.93 4.49 23.44
N ASP A 192 -27.16 5.65 22.82
CA ASP A 192 -28.22 5.81 21.85
C ASP A 192 -28.02 4.89 20.64
N ASN A 193 -29.10 4.49 20.01
CA ASN A 193 -29.03 3.71 18.79
C ASN A 193 -28.40 4.56 17.68
N TYR A 194 -27.26 4.13 17.17
CA TYR A 194 -26.66 4.74 16.01
C TYR A 194 -27.49 4.41 14.77
N THR A 195 -28.14 5.43 14.21
CA THR A 195 -28.91 5.31 12.96
C THR A 195 -28.40 6.34 11.97
N ARG A 196 -27.82 5.86 10.88
CA ARG A 196 -27.38 6.73 9.79
C ARG A 196 -28.61 7.39 9.13
N PRO A 197 -28.64 8.72 8.99
CA PRO A 197 -29.73 9.39 8.28
C PRO A 197 -29.80 8.96 6.80
N SER A 198 -31.02 8.84 6.27
CA SER A 198 -31.24 8.39 4.89
C SER A 198 -30.65 9.32 3.83
N TYR A 199 -30.61 10.63 4.09
CA TYR A 199 -30.10 11.63 3.17
C TYR A 199 -28.58 11.54 2.90
N ILE A 200 -27.83 10.75 3.68
CA ILE A 200 -26.36 10.64 3.54
C ILE A 200 -25.96 10.06 2.18
N SER A 201 -26.72 9.04 1.69
CA SER A 201 -26.43 8.47 0.38
C SER A 201 -26.66 9.50 -0.75
N ASP A 202 -27.71 10.32 -0.62
CA ASP A 202 -28.01 11.38 -1.58
C ASP A 202 -26.95 12.49 -1.53
N LEU A 203 -26.51 12.86 -0.34
CA LEU A 203 -25.41 13.80 -0.13
C LEU A 203 -24.11 13.27 -0.78
N ALA A 204 -23.77 12.00 -0.60
CA ALA A 204 -22.61 11.39 -1.19
C ALA A 204 -22.66 11.43 -2.73
N GLU A 205 -23.82 11.19 -3.33
CA GLU A 205 -24.01 11.29 -4.79
C GLU A 205 -23.86 12.73 -5.30
N VAL A 206 -24.39 13.70 -4.58
CA VAL A 206 -24.24 15.12 -4.92
C VAL A 206 -22.77 15.58 -4.81
N LEU A 207 -22.05 15.11 -3.78
CA LEU A 207 -20.61 15.40 -3.62
C LEU A 207 -19.77 14.77 -4.75
N LYS A 208 -20.27 13.71 -5.40
CA LYS A 208 -19.68 13.12 -6.64
C LYS A 208 -20.02 13.93 -7.89
N GLY A 209 -20.88 14.91 -7.81
CA GLY A 209 -21.36 15.71 -8.95
C GLY A 209 -22.54 15.08 -9.72
N THR A 210 -23.17 14.06 -9.15
CA THR A 210 -24.37 13.42 -9.72
C THR A 210 -25.59 14.32 -9.43
N ILE A 211 -26.44 14.56 -10.43
CA ILE A 211 -27.67 15.37 -10.25
C ILE A 211 -28.69 14.51 -9.51
N VAL A 212 -28.95 14.85 -8.24
CA VAL A 212 -29.97 14.22 -7.42
C VAL A 212 -31.06 15.23 -7.10
N THR A 213 -32.33 14.83 -7.12
CA THR A 213 -33.50 15.65 -6.79
C THR A 213 -33.69 15.78 -5.27
N VAL A 214 -32.70 16.32 -4.56
CA VAL A 214 -32.79 16.58 -3.12
C VAL A 214 -33.01 18.09 -2.90
N PRO A 215 -33.76 18.51 -1.86
CA PRO A 215 -33.93 19.92 -1.56
C PRO A 215 -32.59 20.65 -1.41
N LEU A 216 -32.35 21.64 -2.23
CA LEU A 216 -31.07 22.38 -2.35
C LEU A 216 -30.61 22.97 -1.00
N VAL A 217 -31.54 23.32 -0.14
CA VAL A 217 -31.27 23.95 1.16
C VAL A 217 -30.49 23.03 2.11
N CYS A 218 -30.86 21.75 2.20
CA CYS A 218 -30.15 20.80 3.06
C CYS A 218 -28.72 20.56 2.60
N LEU A 219 -28.50 20.49 1.28
CA LEU A 219 -27.18 20.24 0.70
C LEU A 219 -26.22 21.41 0.92
N VAL A 220 -26.73 22.64 0.82
CA VAL A 220 -25.93 23.86 1.08
C VAL A 220 -25.47 23.89 2.54
N VAL A 221 -26.35 23.55 3.49
CA VAL A 221 -26.01 23.52 4.92
C VAL A 221 -24.93 22.48 5.24
N PHE A 222 -25.10 21.24 4.74
CA PHE A 222 -24.13 20.18 4.98
C PHE A 222 -22.77 20.44 4.30
N ARG A 223 -22.80 21.01 3.12
CA ARG A 223 -21.58 21.39 2.42
C ARG A 223 -20.86 22.53 3.16
N SER A 224 -21.60 23.54 3.63
CA SER A 224 -21.07 24.61 4.45
C SER A 224 -20.45 24.10 5.74
N LEU A 225 -21.08 23.11 6.40
CA LEU A 225 -20.54 22.46 7.59
C LEU A 225 -19.23 21.73 7.28
N LEU A 226 -19.14 21.02 6.14
CA LEU A 226 -17.92 20.30 5.72
C LEU A 226 -16.78 21.24 5.32
N GLU A 227 -17.11 22.38 4.71
CA GLU A 227 -16.14 23.39 4.23
C GLU A 227 -15.75 24.42 5.29
N SER A 228 -16.46 24.49 6.44
CA SER A 228 -16.14 25.38 7.54
C SER A 228 -14.90 24.93 8.32
N ASP A 229 -14.21 25.86 8.96
CA ASP A 229 -13.13 25.53 9.87
C ASP A 229 -13.63 24.76 11.10
N LEU A 230 -12.84 23.79 11.56
CA LEU A 230 -13.17 22.99 12.74
C LEU A 230 -13.06 23.85 14.00
N GLY A 231 -14.15 23.97 14.74
CA GLY A 231 -14.24 24.69 15.98
C GLY A 231 -15.12 23.98 16.99
N PHE A 232 -15.15 24.44 18.24
CA PHE A 232 -15.99 23.84 19.29
C PHE A 232 -17.48 23.85 18.95
N HIS A 233 -17.93 24.84 18.17
CA HIS A 233 -19.34 25.02 17.80
C HIS A 233 -19.85 24.00 16.78
N ASN A 234 -18.97 23.39 15.99
CA ASN A 234 -19.34 22.44 14.93
C ASN A 234 -18.64 21.07 15.05
N TYR A 235 -17.95 20.84 16.17
CA TYR A 235 -17.10 19.65 16.36
C TYR A 235 -17.93 18.36 16.25
N ILE A 236 -19.02 18.26 16.98
CA ILE A 236 -19.86 17.06 17.03
C ILE A 236 -20.54 16.83 15.68
N GLU A 237 -21.28 17.84 15.18
CA GLU A 237 -22.06 17.73 13.94
C GLU A 237 -21.15 17.43 12.72
N ARG A 238 -19.96 18.02 12.69
CA ARG A 238 -19.02 17.78 11.61
C ARG A 238 -18.47 16.37 11.64
N PHE A 239 -18.05 15.85 12.79
CA PHE A 239 -17.56 14.48 12.90
C PHE A 239 -18.65 13.43 12.70
N ASP A 240 -19.87 13.68 13.17
CA ASP A 240 -21.01 12.80 12.89
C ASP A 240 -21.25 12.68 11.38
N LEU A 241 -21.26 13.82 10.68
CA LEU A 241 -21.44 13.83 9.22
C LEU A 241 -20.32 13.09 8.49
N LEU A 242 -19.06 13.27 8.91
CA LEU A 242 -17.91 12.57 8.33
C LEU A 242 -17.97 11.05 8.58
N LEU A 243 -18.40 10.62 9.76
CA LEU A 243 -18.58 9.20 10.09
C LEU A 243 -19.72 8.58 9.28
N TYR A 244 -20.83 9.31 9.06
CA TYR A 244 -21.91 8.84 8.19
C TYR A 244 -21.47 8.66 6.74
N LEU A 245 -20.65 9.58 6.20
CA LEU A 245 -20.07 9.45 4.85
C LEU A 245 -19.11 8.26 4.74
N GLU A 246 -18.34 7.98 5.78
CA GLU A 246 -17.45 6.80 5.83
C GLU A 246 -18.26 5.50 5.89
N GLU A 247 -19.36 5.47 6.68
CA GLU A 247 -20.25 4.30 6.74
C GLU A 247 -20.94 4.04 5.41
N ASP A 248 -21.37 5.08 4.70
CA ASP A 248 -21.99 4.94 3.37
C ASP A 248 -21.05 4.25 2.40
N GLN A 249 -19.79 4.68 2.35
CA GLN A 249 -18.77 4.03 1.53
C GLN A 249 -18.50 2.59 1.99
N MET A 250 -18.42 2.33 3.30
CA MET A 250 -18.27 0.98 3.85
C MET A 250 -19.38 0.04 3.40
N ARG A 251 -20.64 0.50 3.36
CA ARG A 251 -21.79 -0.30 2.89
C ARG A 251 -21.70 -0.66 1.40
N LEU A 252 -21.11 0.22 0.60
CA LEU A 252 -20.82 -0.07 -0.80
C LEU A 252 -19.69 -1.10 -0.92
N ASP A 253 -18.66 -0.95 -0.11
CA ASP A 253 -17.48 -1.81 -0.17
C ASP A 253 -17.77 -3.24 0.34
N ILE A 254 -18.64 -3.41 1.35
CA ILE A 254 -19.00 -4.74 1.86
C ILE A 254 -19.70 -5.61 0.80
N LYS A 255 -20.39 -4.98 -0.17
CA LYS A 255 -21.04 -5.69 -1.29
C LYS A 255 -20.03 -6.42 -2.19
N ARG A 256 -18.75 -6.08 -2.15
CA ARG A 256 -17.66 -6.77 -2.88
C ARG A 256 -17.46 -8.21 -2.42
N TYR A 257 -17.88 -8.55 -1.19
CA TYR A 257 -17.84 -9.92 -0.68
C TYR A 257 -19.02 -10.79 -1.17
N ASN A 258 -20.01 -10.20 -1.83
CA ASN A 258 -21.08 -10.97 -2.43
C ASN A 258 -20.49 -11.90 -3.51
N LYS A 259 -20.82 -13.17 -3.42
CA LYS A 259 -20.39 -14.23 -4.33
C LYS A 259 -21.59 -14.98 -4.86
N ASP A 260 -21.56 -15.27 -6.15
CA ASP A 260 -22.56 -16.10 -6.83
C ASP A 260 -21.90 -17.44 -7.16
N ASP A 261 -22.70 -18.50 -7.24
CA ASP A 261 -22.32 -19.88 -7.61
C ASP A 261 -21.09 -20.45 -6.87
N VAL A 262 -21.06 -20.26 -5.55
CA VAL A 262 -20.00 -20.81 -4.69
C VAL A 262 -20.41 -22.11 -4.05
N SER A 263 -19.50 -23.08 -4.02
CA SER A 263 -19.64 -24.31 -3.24
C SER A 263 -19.01 -24.16 -1.86
N MET A 264 -19.65 -24.71 -0.84
CA MET A 264 -19.11 -24.76 0.52
C MET A 264 -18.88 -26.20 0.93
N VAL A 265 -17.73 -26.49 1.57
CA VAL A 265 -17.41 -27.81 2.10
C VAL A 265 -17.52 -27.85 3.62
N LYS A 266 -17.81 -29.03 4.18
CA LYS A 266 -17.81 -29.19 5.63
C LYS A 266 -16.41 -29.08 6.19
N ASP A 267 -16.27 -28.36 7.31
CA ASP A 267 -14.99 -28.24 8.01
C ASP A 267 -14.50 -29.63 8.50
N CYS A 268 -13.22 -29.88 8.32
CA CYS A 268 -12.60 -31.14 8.72
C CYS A 268 -12.52 -31.32 10.25
N GLU A 269 -12.36 -30.22 11.00
CA GLU A 269 -12.22 -30.22 12.46
C GLU A 269 -13.58 -30.14 13.16
N ASN A 270 -14.51 -29.37 12.64
CA ASN A 270 -15.86 -29.22 13.19
C ASN A 270 -16.91 -29.37 12.09
N LYS A 271 -17.41 -30.58 11.93
CA LYS A 271 -18.42 -30.94 10.91
C LYS A 271 -19.72 -30.12 10.98
N ARG A 272 -19.92 -29.29 12.02
CA ARG A 272 -21.03 -28.33 12.15
C ARG A 272 -20.76 -27.00 11.44
N LEU A 273 -19.57 -26.76 10.98
CA LEU A 273 -19.19 -25.55 10.25
C LEU A 273 -19.01 -25.85 8.75
N LEU A 274 -19.28 -24.87 7.94
CA LEU A 274 -18.99 -24.86 6.52
C LEU A 274 -17.81 -23.92 6.26
N VAL A 275 -16.95 -24.34 5.36
CA VAL A 275 -15.82 -23.55 4.89
C VAL A 275 -16.20 -22.93 3.56
N LEU A 276 -16.13 -21.61 3.49
CA LEU A 276 -16.27 -20.84 2.28
C LEU A 276 -14.88 -20.25 1.92
N GLU A 277 -14.39 -20.59 0.75
CA GLU A 277 -13.17 -20.01 0.22
C GLU A 277 -13.43 -18.57 -0.23
N LEU A 278 -12.72 -17.65 0.40
CA LEU A 278 -12.70 -16.22 0.10
C LEU A 278 -11.24 -15.75 0.10
N PRO A 279 -10.53 -15.87 -1.02
CA PRO A 279 -9.13 -15.53 -1.08
C PRO A 279 -8.86 -14.13 -0.52
N GLY A 280 -7.98 -14.06 0.48
CA GLY A 280 -7.59 -12.82 1.12
C GLY A 280 -8.60 -12.16 2.05
N VAL A 281 -9.61 -12.86 2.49
CA VAL A 281 -10.68 -12.29 3.35
C VAL A 281 -10.17 -11.68 4.65
N SER A 282 -9.11 -12.20 5.23
CA SER A 282 -8.53 -11.68 6.49
C SER A 282 -7.85 -10.31 6.32
N GLU A 283 -7.47 -9.97 5.11
CA GLU A 283 -6.66 -8.79 4.79
C GLU A 283 -7.45 -7.73 4.01
N ASN A 284 -8.55 -8.11 3.39
CA ASN A 284 -9.43 -7.18 2.67
C ASN A 284 -10.18 -6.26 3.66
N ARG A 285 -10.52 -5.07 3.19
CA ARG A 285 -11.34 -4.10 3.94
C ARG A 285 -12.67 -3.86 3.19
N PRO A 286 -13.80 -3.75 3.91
CA PRO A 286 -14.01 -3.89 5.34
C PRO A 286 -13.65 -5.28 5.85
N SER A 287 -13.07 -5.38 7.05
CA SER A 287 -12.74 -6.67 7.64
C SER A 287 -14.01 -7.46 7.94
N VAL A 288 -14.01 -8.71 7.55
CA VAL A 288 -15.04 -9.65 7.98
C VAL A 288 -14.69 -10.11 9.39
N LEU A 289 -15.61 -9.97 10.33
CA LEU A 289 -15.41 -10.25 11.75
C LEU A 289 -16.18 -11.50 12.18
N ARG A 290 -15.73 -12.11 13.26
CA ARG A 290 -16.52 -13.17 13.93
C ARG A 290 -17.82 -12.57 14.48
N GLY A 291 -18.93 -13.23 14.19
CA GLY A 291 -20.26 -12.75 14.53
C GLY A 291 -20.93 -11.95 13.41
N ASP A 292 -20.18 -11.56 12.37
CA ASP A 292 -20.77 -10.95 11.18
C ASP A 292 -21.77 -11.90 10.55
N GLN A 293 -22.80 -11.31 9.97
CA GLN A 293 -23.90 -12.02 9.38
C GLN A 293 -23.74 -12.04 7.85
N LEU A 294 -24.05 -13.17 7.28
CA LEU A 294 -24.14 -13.34 5.84
C LEU A 294 -25.47 -13.98 5.46
N LEU A 295 -25.99 -13.58 4.32
CA LEU A 295 -27.21 -14.15 3.77
C LEU A 295 -26.85 -15.03 2.58
N LEU A 296 -27.25 -16.29 2.62
CA LEU A 296 -27.07 -17.28 1.58
C LEU A 296 -28.41 -17.59 0.91
N THR A 297 -28.39 -17.67 -0.42
CA THR A 297 -29.52 -18.17 -1.20
C THR A 297 -29.03 -19.37 -2.00
N LYS A 298 -29.80 -20.46 -2.05
CA LYS A 298 -29.46 -21.61 -2.90
C LYS A 298 -29.67 -21.24 -4.38
N SER A 299 -28.77 -21.68 -5.26
CA SER A 299 -28.85 -21.38 -6.71
C SER A 299 -30.22 -21.82 -7.31
N GLU A 300 -30.82 -22.91 -6.78
CA GLU A 300 -32.09 -23.43 -7.21
C GLU A 300 -33.30 -22.53 -6.82
N GLU A 301 -33.14 -21.67 -5.82
CA GLU A 301 -34.22 -20.84 -5.25
C GLU A 301 -34.21 -19.39 -5.79
N VAL A 302 -33.16 -18.98 -6.53
CA VAL A 302 -32.94 -17.58 -6.97
C VAL A 302 -34.05 -17.08 -7.91
N GLN A 303 -34.71 -17.99 -8.66
CA GLN A 303 -35.77 -17.65 -9.63
C GLN A 303 -37.19 -17.72 -9.07
N LEU A 304 -37.34 -18.06 -7.79
CA LEU A 304 -38.67 -18.17 -7.19
C LEU A 304 -39.22 -16.80 -6.77
N SER A 305 -40.52 -16.64 -6.83
CA SER A 305 -41.23 -15.43 -6.40
C SER A 305 -41.07 -15.11 -4.92
N THR A 306 -40.70 -16.11 -4.13
CA THR A 306 -40.38 -15.98 -2.69
C THR A 306 -39.08 -16.74 -2.45
N VAL A 307 -38.03 -16.00 -2.08
CA VAL A 307 -36.68 -16.54 -1.88
C VAL A 307 -36.42 -16.74 -0.40
N THR A 308 -35.91 -17.91 -0.01
CA THR A 308 -35.46 -18.17 1.36
C THR A 308 -33.97 -17.78 1.48
N LYS A 309 -33.70 -16.83 2.37
CA LYS A 309 -32.33 -16.44 2.70
C LYS A 309 -31.91 -17.10 3.99
N TYR A 310 -30.83 -17.88 3.93
CA TYR A 310 -30.23 -18.52 5.10
C TYR A 310 -29.23 -17.57 5.73
N LYS A 311 -29.44 -17.15 6.95
CA LYS A 311 -28.56 -16.26 7.70
C LYS A 311 -27.50 -17.07 8.41
N GLY A 312 -26.26 -16.89 7.99
CA GLY A 312 -25.10 -17.51 8.61
C GLY A 312 -24.32 -16.51 9.46
N TYR A 313 -23.50 -17.04 10.37
CA TYR A 313 -22.60 -16.24 11.20
C TYR A 313 -21.18 -16.67 10.99
N VAL A 314 -20.28 -15.68 10.88
CA VAL A 314 -18.87 -15.94 10.83
C VAL A 314 -18.40 -16.48 12.17
N HIS A 315 -18.00 -17.74 12.22
CA HIS A 315 -17.39 -18.36 13.38
C HIS A 315 -15.87 -18.17 13.41
N ARG A 316 -15.25 -18.08 12.23
CA ARG A 316 -13.80 -18.07 12.06
C ARG A 316 -13.39 -17.43 10.72
N VAL A 317 -12.39 -16.54 10.71
CA VAL A 317 -11.80 -15.94 9.48
C VAL A 317 -10.36 -16.46 9.38
N GLU A 318 -9.99 -17.11 8.30
CA GLU A 318 -8.63 -17.56 7.96
C GLU A 318 -8.10 -16.75 6.77
N LEU A 319 -6.87 -16.96 6.36
CA LEU A 319 -6.21 -16.12 5.36
C LEU A 319 -7.00 -16.01 4.05
N ASP A 320 -7.43 -17.15 3.54
CA ASP A 320 -8.13 -17.29 2.26
C ASP A 320 -9.51 -17.99 2.39
N GLN A 321 -9.98 -18.17 3.61
CA GLN A 321 -11.26 -18.81 3.87
C GLN A 321 -11.87 -18.31 5.19
N VAL A 322 -13.17 -18.40 5.29
CA VAL A 322 -13.88 -18.01 6.49
C VAL A 322 -14.07 -19.22 7.38
N LYS A 323 -13.25 -19.34 8.38
CA LYS A 323 -13.18 -20.31 9.44
C LYS A 323 -12.32 -19.71 10.54
N LEU A 324 -11.71 -20.33 11.60
CA LEU A 324 -11.04 -19.58 12.66
C LEU A 324 -9.83 -20.11 13.36
N GLY A 325 -8.91 -19.23 13.67
CA GLY A 325 -8.02 -19.11 14.79
C GLY A 325 -6.52 -19.10 14.49
N PHE A 326 -5.71 -18.28 15.15
CA PHE A 326 -4.51 -18.64 15.88
C PHE A 326 -3.57 -17.50 16.32
N SER A 327 -2.76 -17.80 17.33
CA SER A 327 -1.83 -17.02 18.14
C SER A 327 -0.36 -17.16 17.66
N ARG A 328 0.65 -16.62 18.19
CA ARG A 328 1.34 -15.96 19.29
C ARG A 328 2.84 -15.81 19.01
N ARG A 329 3.52 -14.80 19.46
CA ARG A 329 4.60 -14.42 20.41
C ARG A 329 5.80 -13.80 19.73
N LEU A 330 6.70 -12.95 20.29
CA LEU A 330 7.33 -12.61 21.56
C LEU A 330 8.53 -11.65 21.39
N PHE A 331 8.94 -10.79 22.30
CA PHE A 331 10.13 -10.55 23.12
C PHE A 331 10.62 -9.11 23.38
N ASP A 332 11.28 -8.91 24.55
CA ASP A 332 11.64 -7.69 25.30
C ASP A 332 13.00 -7.03 25.01
N GLN A 333 13.15 -5.71 25.37
CA GLN A 333 14.44 -5.05 25.61
C GLN A 333 14.38 -3.87 26.62
N LYS A 334 15.54 -3.49 27.25
CA LYS A 334 15.71 -2.52 28.35
C LYS A 334 16.09 -1.09 27.92
N LEU A 335 15.64 -0.06 28.69
CA LEU A 335 15.60 1.38 28.38
C LEU A 335 16.72 2.27 28.93
N ASP A 336 17.75 1.76 29.60
CA ASP A 336 18.64 2.55 30.47
C ASP A 336 19.54 3.61 29.80
N LYS A 337 19.52 3.83 28.48
CA LYS A 337 20.51 4.62 27.75
C LYS A 337 20.01 5.74 26.84
N ASN A 338 18.70 6.10 26.85
CA ASN A 338 18.16 7.11 25.94
C ASN A 338 17.66 8.35 26.67
N PRO A 339 18.31 9.55 26.52
CA PRO A 339 17.96 10.77 27.21
C PRO A 339 16.59 11.34 26.77
N GLU A 340 16.18 11.22 25.50
CA GLU A 340 14.90 11.72 25.02
C GLU A 340 13.75 10.88 25.62
N GLN A 341 13.91 9.57 25.68
CA GLN A 341 12.95 8.67 26.32
C GLN A 341 12.86 8.97 27.83
N LYS A 342 14.00 9.17 28.50
CA LYS A 342 14.03 9.56 29.91
C LYS A 342 13.32 10.89 30.14
N ASN A 343 13.56 11.88 29.31
CA ASN A 343 12.92 13.20 29.39
C ASN A 343 11.39 13.09 29.22
N ALA A 344 10.92 12.34 28.21
CA ALA A 344 9.49 12.09 28.01
C ALA A 344 8.86 11.43 29.25
N VAL A 345 9.49 10.41 29.83
CA VAL A 345 9.00 9.72 31.03
C VAL A 345 8.96 10.69 32.24
N CYS A 346 10.00 11.49 32.45
CA CYS A 346 10.03 12.48 33.55
C CYS A 346 8.91 13.50 33.41
N ASN A 347 8.69 14.06 32.25
CA ASN A 347 7.64 15.06 31.99
C ASN A 347 6.23 14.48 32.16
N ILE A 348 6.00 13.23 31.72
CA ILE A 348 4.72 12.54 31.93
C ILE A 348 4.47 12.32 33.43
N VAL A 349 5.44 11.84 34.17
CA VAL A 349 5.32 11.63 35.63
C VAL A 349 5.11 12.96 36.36
N ALA A 350 5.80 14.02 35.96
CA ALA A 350 5.64 15.35 36.52
C ALA A 350 4.31 16.05 36.13
N GLY A 351 3.64 15.57 35.07
CA GLY A 351 2.38 16.16 34.59
C GLY A 351 2.58 17.56 34.00
N THR A 352 3.71 17.81 33.34
CA THR A 352 4.12 19.15 32.87
C THR A 352 3.16 19.78 31.85
N SER A 353 2.44 18.96 31.08
CA SER A 353 1.50 19.45 30.07
C SER A 353 0.11 19.75 30.60
N LYS A 354 -0.27 19.27 31.77
CA LYS A 354 -1.64 19.43 32.30
C LYS A 354 -2.13 20.87 32.26
N PRO A 355 -3.39 21.09 31.88
CA PRO A 355 -4.44 20.11 31.46
C PRO A 355 -4.36 19.65 29.99
N ALA A 356 -3.42 20.17 29.22
CA ALA A 356 -3.26 19.81 27.80
C ALA A 356 -2.68 18.38 27.65
N PRO A 357 -2.97 17.65 26.54
CA PRO A 357 -2.33 16.39 26.24
C PRO A 357 -0.80 16.48 26.14
N TYR A 358 -0.11 15.44 26.59
CA TYR A 358 1.33 15.28 26.36
C TYR A 358 1.58 14.44 25.11
N LEU A 359 2.41 14.92 24.18
CA LEU A 359 2.69 14.23 22.93
C LEU A 359 4.08 13.59 22.92
N VAL A 360 4.15 12.31 22.58
CA VAL A 360 5.40 11.60 22.31
C VAL A 360 5.49 11.38 20.79
N PHE A 361 6.20 12.29 20.12
CA PHE A 361 6.46 12.14 18.70
C PHE A 361 7.64 11.18 18.51
N GLY A 362 7.34 9.98 18.06
CA GLY A 362 8.33 8.93 17.90
C GLY A 362 8.46 8.46 16.47
N PRO A 363 9.47 8.93 15.71
CA PRO A 363 9.83 8.38 14.42
C PRO A 363 10.03 6.86 14.41
N PRO A 364 10.13 6.22 13.23
CA PRO A 364 10.31 4.77 13.13
C PRO A 364 11.52 4.29 13.94
N GLY A 365 11.38 3.19 14.67
CA GLY A 365 12.49 2.57 15.39
C GLY A 365 13.05 3.33 16.60
N THR A 366 12.40 4.42 17.01
CA THR A 366 12.88 5.24 18.16
C THR A 366 12.36 4.76 19.51
N GLY A 367 11.57 3.68 19.55
CA GLY A 367 11.13 3.05 20.80
C GLY A 367 9.92 3.71 21.48
N LYS A 368 8.95 4.25 20.70
CA LYS A 368 7.69 4.82 21.22
C LYS A 368 7.02 3.95 22.28
N THR A 369 6.63 2.75 21.92
CA THR A 369 5.94 1.82 22.84
C THR A 369 6.75 1.52 24.08
N VAL A 370 8.08 1.43 23.94
CA VAL A 370 8.98 1.19 25.08
C VAL A 370 9.00 2.38 26.03
N THR A 371 8.98 3.62 25.47
CA THR A 371 8.87 4.87 26.26
C THR A 371 7.55 4.93 27.02
N ILE A 372 6.42 4.60 26.34
CA ILE A 372 5.09 4.56 26.95
C ILE A 372 5.01 3.52 28.08
N VAL A 373 5.51 2.32 27.83
CA VAL A 373 5.57 1.26 28.84
C VAL A 373 6.33 1.73 30.07
N GLU A 374 7.49 2.39 29.89
CA GLU A 374 8.26 2.91 31.02
C GLU A 374 7.54 4.06 31.72
N ALA A 375 6.90 4.98 30.98
CA ALA A 375 6.10 6.04 31.59
C ALA A 375 4.96 5.47 32.46
N ILE A 376 4.24 4.46 31.98
CA ILE A 376 3.18 3.76 32.72
C ILE A 376 3.73 3.18 34.02
N LYS A 377 4.90 2.52 33.98
CA LYS A 377 5.57 1.95 35.16
C LYS A 377 5.94 3.02 36.18
N GLN A 378 6.50 4.12 35.72
CA GLN A 378 6.93 5.20 36.61
C GLN A 378 5.73 5.94 37.19
N VAL A 379 4.64 6.13 36.46
CA VAL A 379 3.37 6.67 36.98
C VAL A 379 2.78 5.75 38.05
N GLU A 380 2.70 4.43 37.80
CA GLU A 380 2.19 3.45 38.78
C GLU A 380 3.01 3.43 40.03
N LYS A 381 4.33 3.54 39.90
CA LYS A 381 5.27 3.47 41.05
C LYS A 381 5.32 4.75 41.87
N ASN A 382 5.36 5.93 41.21
CA ASN A 382 5.70 7.19 41.86
C ASN A 382 4.49 8.08 42.19
N ILE A 383 3.31 7.80 41.59
CA ILE A 383 2.10 8.59 41.85
C ILE A 383 1.14 7.77 42.70
N PRO A 384 1.04 8.05 44.04
CA PRO A 384 0.13 7.30 44.93
C PRO A 384 -1.31 7.43 44.44
N GLY A 385 -2.03 6.29 44.39
CA GLY A 385 -3.42 6.27 43.99
C GLY A 385 -3.65 6.37 42.47
N ALA A 386 -2.62 6.37 41.63
CA ALA A 386 -2.78 6.40 40.18
C ALA A 386 -3.50 5.14 39.66
N TYR A 387 -4.49 5.39 38.77
CA TYR A 387 -5.12 4.35 37.95
C TYR A 387 -4.90 4.75 36.47
N ILE A 388 -4.56 3.80 35.67
CA ILE A 388 -4.05 4.01 34.32
C ILE A 388 -4.90 3.24 33.30
N LEU A 389 -5.34 3.93 32.26
CA LEU A 389 -5.91 3.30 31.07
C LEU A 389 -4.92 3.41 29.91
N ALA A 390 -4.52 2.29 29.33
CA ALA A 390 -3.60 2.21 28.22
C ALA A 390 -4.32 1.67 26.98
N CYS A 391 -4.40 2.46 25.91
CA CYS A 391 -5.16 2.16 24.72
C CYS A 391 -4.29 2.13 23.46
N ALA A 392 -4.76 1.41 22.44
CA ALA A 392 -4.23 1.47 21.08
C ALA A 392 -5.36 1.28 20.04
N PRO A 393 -5.22 1.75 18.79
CA PRO A 393 -6.26 1.62 17.78
C PRO A 393 -6.47 0.17 17.30
N SER A 394 -5.47 -0.69 17.42
CA SER A 394 -5.57 -2.09 17.00
C SER A 394 -5.34 -3.06 18.15
N ASN A 395 -5.93 -4.26 18.03
CA ASN A 395 -5.69 -5.33 19.02
C ASN A 395 -4.21 -5.73 19.08
N SER A 396 -3.53 -5.82 17.93
CA SER A 396 -2.11 -6.19 17.88
C SER A 396 -1.22 -5.18 18.64
N ALA A 397 -1.48 -3.89 18.50
CA ALA A 397 -0.76 -2.85 19.23
C ALA A 397 -1.07 -2.90 20.74
N ALA A 398 -2.35 -3.06 21.11
CA ALA A 398 -2.76 -3.20 22.50
C ALA A 398 -2.19 -4.47 23.16
N ASP A 399 -2.11 -5.58 22.43
CA ASP A 399 -1.53 -6.83 22.92
C ASP A 399 -0.02 -6.71 23.13
N GLN A 400 0.71 -6.07 22.21
CA GLN A 400 2.14 -5.76 22.36
C GLN A 400 2.41 -4.85 23.56
N LEU A 401 1.55 -3.83 23.75
CA LEU A 401 1.64 -2.92 24.91
C LEU A 401 1.43 -3.70 26.23
N CYS A 402 0.39 -4.52 26.28
CA CYS A 402 0.09 -5.36 27.45
C CYS A 402 1.19 -6.38 27.73
N GLU A 403 1.70 -7.05 26.71
CA GLU A 403 2.77 -8.04 26.84
C GLU A 403 4.05 -7.41 27.42
N LYS A 404 4.46 -6.25 26.91
CA LYS A 404 5.61 -5.51 27.43
C LYS A 404 5.41 -5.02 28.86
N LEU A 405 4.19 -4.69 29.28
CA LEU A 405 3.87 -4.34 30.66
C LEU A 405 3.95 -5.57 31.57
N ILE A 406 3.37 -6.72 31.16
CA ILE A 406 3.35 -7.97 31.95
C ILE A 406 4.74 -8.58 32.08
N THR A 407 5.57 -8.53 31.04
CA THR A 407 6.91 -9.10 31.03
C THR A 407 7.95 -8.23 31.75
N SER A 408 7.55 -7.04 32.15
CA SER A 408 8.41 -6.11 32.89
C SER A 408 8.65 -6.56 34.31
N GLU A 409 9.92 -6.60 34.73
CA GLU A 409 10.34 -6.99 36.11
C GLU A 409 9.88 -6.02 37.20
N HIS A 410 9.37 -4.83 36.87
CA HIS A 410 9.13 -3.73 37.80
C HIS A 410 7.65 -3.40 38.05
N VAL A 411 6.72 -4.08 37.38
CA VAL A 411 5.27 -3.96 37.63
C VAL A 411 4.72 -5.30 38.02
N ASP A 412 3.95 -5.36 39.10
CA ASP A 412 3.24 -6.56 39.47
C ASP A 412 2.19 -6.88 38.42
N ALA A 413 2.40 -7.96 37.68
CA ALA A 413 1.51 -8.38 36.61
C ALA A 413 0.04 -8.55 37.08
N ARG A 414 -0.21 -8.83 38.38
CA ARG A 414 -1.56 -8.93 38.96
C ARG A 414 -2.31 -7.61 38.96
N LYS A 415 -1.62 -6.47 38.85
CA LYS A 415 -2.22 -5.12 38.77
C LYS A 415 -2.63 -4.73 37.35
N ILE A 416 -2.25 -5.51 36.33
CA ILE A 416 -2.51 -5.27 34.93
C ILE A 416 -3.62 -6.17 34.45
N TYR A 417 -4.57 -5.62 33.70
CA TYR A 417 -5.66 -6.38 33.11
C TYR A 417 -5.95 -5.97 31.66
N ARG A 418 -5.95 -6.93 30.75
CA ARG A 418 -6.25 -6.74 29.33
C ARG A 418 -7.73 -7.00 29.04
N VAL A 419 -8.43 -5.99 28.62
CA VAL A 419 -9.87 -6.07 28.31
C VAL A 419 -10.08 -6.28 26.81
N TYR A 420 -10.54 -7.44 26.42
CA TYR A 420 -10.88 -7.80 25.04
C TYR A 420 -12.35 -7.57 24.73
N ALA A 421 -12.65 -7.18 23.49
CA ALA A 421 -14.02 -7.18 22.97
C ALA A 421 -14.56 -8.60 22.79
N SER A 422 -15.88 -8.78 22.93
CA SER A 422 -16.56 -10.07 22.76
C SER A 422 -16.39 -10.68 21.36
N SER A 423 -16.09 -9.85 20.35
CA SER A 423 -15.85 -10.30 18.97
C SER A 423 -14.48 -10.93 18.76
N ARG A 424 -13.56 -10.83 19.73
CA ARG A 424 -12.20 -11.39 19.60
C ARG A 424 -12.22 -12.90 19.78
N ASN A 425 -11.40 -13.61 19.02
CA ASN A 425 -11.27 -15.06 19.15
C ASN A 425 -10.41 -15.41 20.38
N PRO A 426 -10.90 -16.24 21.33
CA PRO A 426 -10.15 -16.61 22.53
C PRO A 426 -8.82 -17.36 22.32
N LYS A 427 -8.61 -17.90 21.11
CA LYS A 427 -7.35 -18.59 20.78
C LYS A 427 -6.21 -17.63 20.44
N ASP A 428 -6.51 -16.42 20.03
CA ASP A 428 -5.56 -15.43 19.50
C ASP A 428 -5.22 -14.33 20.53
N ILE A 429 -5.37 -14.62 21.84
CA ILE A 429 -5.30 -13.60 22.87
C ILE A 429 -4.44 -14.03 24.07
N LEU A 430 -3.94 -13.05 24.78
CA LEU A 430 -3.22 -13.27 26.04
C LEU A 430 -4.16 -13.85 27.09
N LYS A 431 -3.95 -15.11 27.50
CA LYS A 431 -4.81 -15.79 28.49
C LYS A 431 -4.54 -15.38 29.93
N LYS A 432 -3.35 -14.86 30.21
CA LYS A 432 -2.99 -14.36 31.55
C LYS A 432 -3.38 -12.90 31.68
N ASN A 433 -3.93 -12.53 32.81
CA ASN A 433 -4.27 -11.13 33.14
C ASN A 433 -5.23 -10.50 32.13
N SER A 434 -6.25 -11.25 31.70
CA SER A 434 -7.22 -10.77 30.74
C SER A 434 -8.61 -11.35 31.03
N ASN A 435 -9.61 -10.76 30.42
CA ASN A 435 -11.03 -11.20 30.53
C ASN A 435 -11.33 -12.48 29.75
N VAL A 436 -10.39 -13.44 29.76
CA VAL A 436 -10.52 -14.72 29.08
C VAL A 436 -10.33 -15.87 30.06
N GLU A 437 -11.39 -16.65 30.23
CA GLU A 437 -11.40 -17.87 31.02
C GLU A 437 -11.60 -19.09 30.13
N GLY A 438 -10.55 -19.91 29.99
CA GLY A 438 -10.55 -21.02 29.04
C GLY A 438 -10.69 -20.56 27.59
N ASN A 439 -11.85 -20.75 27.00
CA ASN A 439 -12.21 -20.31 25.66
C ASN A 439 -13.36 -19.27 25.65
N THR A 440 -13.67 -18.69 26.79
CA THR A 440 -14.78 -17.71 26.94
C THR A 440 -14.22 -16.34 27.30
N ILE A 441 -14.73 -15.30 26.65
CA ILE A 441 -14.45 -13.91 27.02
C ILE A 441 -15.50 -13.46 28.03
N ILE A 442 -15.07 -13.18 29.25
CA ILE A 442 -15.96 -12.70 30.33
C ILE A 442 -15.64 -11.23 30.54
N PHE A 443 -16.65 -10.37 30.34
CA PHE A 443 -16.49 -8.95 30.65
C PHE A 443 -16.80 -8.75 32.14
N PRO A 444 -15.78 -8.47 32.99
CA PRO A 444 -15.96 -8.41 34.45
C PRO A 444 -16.92 -7.29 34.85
N CYS A 445 -17.43 -7.34 36.07
CA CYS A 445 -18.20 -6.25 36.61
C CYS A 445 -17.34 -4.98 36.81
N LYS A 446 -17.98 -3.86 37.05
CA LYS A 446 -17.30 -2.57 37.19
C LYS A 446 -16.33 -2.60 38.38
N GLU A 447 -16.76 -3.16 39.50
CA GLU A 447 -16.01 -3.22 40.73
C GLU A 447 -14.71 -4.03 40.58
N ASP A 448 -14.79 -5.16 39.87
CA ASP A 448 -13.61 -5.98 39.54
C ASP A 448 -12.62 -5.23 38.67
N LEU A 449 -13.13 -4.58 37.61
CA LEU A 449 -12.26 -3.78 36.71
C LEU A 449 -11.63 -2.58 37.42
N MET A 450 -12.34 -1.94 38.34
CA MET A 450 -11.81 -0.80 39.12
C MET A 450 -10.75 -1.21 40.11
N SER A 451 -10.66 -2.49 40.45
CA SER A 451 -9.60 -3.01 41.36
C SER A 451 -8.21 -3.03 40.73
N TYR A 452 -8.12 -3.09 39.41
CA TYR A 452 -6.85 -3.11 38.66
C TYR A 452 -6.27 -1.71 38.51
N LYS A 453 -4.95 -1.62 38.68
CA LYS A 453 -4.21 -0.33 38.53
C LYS A 453 -3.98 0.07 37.10
N ILE A 454 -3.85 -0.91 36.20
CA ILE A 454 -3.58 -0.68 34.78
C ILE A 454 -4.57 -1.52 33.96
N LEU A 455 -5.47 -0.86 33.24
CA LEU A 455 -6.32 -1.48 32.24
C LEU A 455 -5.73 -1.25 30.85
N VAL A 456 -5.67 -2.32 30.05
CA VAL A 456 -5.21 -2.23 28.65
C VAL A 456 -6.35 -2.64 27.73
N SER A 457 -6.68 -1.79 26.74
CA SER A 457 -7.78 -2.07 25.80
C SER A 457 -7.53 -1.48 24.42
N THR A 458 -8.40 -1.79 23.46
CA THR A 458 -8.49 -0.95 22.25
C THR A 458 -9.30 0.30 22.54
N LEU A 459 -9.13 1.36 21.73
CA LEU A 459 -9.86 2.64 21.89
C LEU A 459 -11.38 2.40 21.92
N VAL A 460 -11.91 1.65 20.98
CA VAL A 460 -13.35 1.33 20.89
C VAL A 460 -13.83 0.52 22.10
N THR A 461 -13.03 -0.45 22.57
CA THR A 461 -13.38 -1.27 23.74
C THR A 461 -13.39 -0.44 25.02
N ALA A 462 -12.59 0.60 25.13
CA ALA A 462 -12.60 1.53 26.26
C ALA A 462 -13.98 2.23 26.44
N GLY A 463 -14.73 2.43 25.37
CA GLY A 463 -16.11 2.95 25.44
C GLY A 463 -17.05 2.13 26.34
N ARG A 464 -16.79 0.83 26.51
CA ARG A 464 -17.57 -0.01 27.42
C ARG A 464 -17.38 0.38 28.90
N LEU A 465 -16.23 0.97 29.25
CA LEU A 465 -15.98 1.48 30.60
C LEU A 465 -16.87 2.70 30.86
N VAL A 466 -17.03 3.58 29.87
CA VAL A 466 -17.95 4.73 29.94
C VAL A 466 -19.38 4.24 30.12
N SER A 467 -19.86 3.34 29.23
CA SER A 467 -21.21 2.77 29.31
C SER A 467 -21.44 1.97 30.60
N GLY A 468 -20.39 1.38 31.18
CA GLY A 468 -20.41 0.68 32.46
C GLY A 468 -20.44 1.63 33.67
N GLY A 469 -20.43 2.94 33.46
CA GLY A 469 -20.55 3.95 34.52
C GLY A 469 -19.30 4.09 35.40
N PHE A 470 -18.11 3.98 34.81
CA PHE A 470 -16.87 4.35 35.49
C PHE A 470 -16.93 5.82 35.92
N PRO A 471 -16.48 6.16 37.13
CA PRO A 471 -16.48 7.55 37.58
C PRO A 471 -15.53 8.41 36.72
N ILE A 472 -15.95 9.62 36.39
CA ILE A 472 -15.06 10.63 35.74
C ILE A 472 -13.86 10.85 36.67
N GLY A 473 -12.66 10.76 36.14
CA GLY A 473 -11.42 10.91 36.91
C GLY A 473 -10.99 9.64 37.65
N HIS A 474 -11.64 8.49 37.47
CA HIS A 474 -11.12 7.23 37.98
C HIS A 474 -9.70 6.97 37.46
N PHE A 475 -9.48 7.19 36.17
CA PHE A 475 -8.14 7.14 35.57
C PHE A 475 -7.48 8.51 35.72
N SER A 476 -6.36 8.54 36.42
CA SER A 476 -5.51 9.73 36.53
C SER A 476 -4.68 9.97 35.27
N HIS A 477 -4.41 8.89 34.51
CA HIS A 477 -3.64 8.94 33.26
C HIS A 477 -4.27 8.04 32.21
N ILE A 478 -4.36 8.55 30.98
CA ILE A 478 -4.75 7.78 29.79
C ILE A 478 -3.62 7.84 28.77
N PHE A 479 -3.14 6.68 28.34
CA PHE A 479 -2.11 6.54 27.33
C PHE A 479 -2.71 5.97 26.05
N VAL A 480 -2.39 6.60 24.90
CA VAL A 480 -2.77 6.09 23.59
C VAL A 480 -1.50 5.87 22.77
N ASP A 481 -1.14 4.60 22.56
CA ASP A 481 -0.03 4.22 21.67
C ASP A 481 -0.52 4.11 20.22
N GLU A 482 0.34 4.38 19.26
CA GLU A 482 0.02 4.48 17.82
C GLU A 482 -1.15 5.46 17.52
N ALA A 483 -1.21 6.57 18.27
CA ALA A 483 -2.28 7.58 18.18
C ALA A 483 -2.40 8.23 16.80
N GLY A 484 -1.35 8.23 15.99
CA GLY A 484 -1.37 8.70 14.59
C GLY A 484 -2.22 7.84 13.66
N HIS A 485 -2.59 6.62 14.06
CA HIS A 485 -3.34 5.67 13.25
C HIS A 485 -4.86 5.61 13.55
N ALA A 486 -5.31 6.32 14.56
CA ALA A 486 -6.72 6.41 14.95
C ALA A 486 -7.38 7.67 14.37
N VAL A 487 -8.62 7.56 13.90
CA VAL A 487 -9.44 8.75 13.65
C VAL A 487 -9.68 9.50 14.97
N GLU A 488 -9.81 10.82 14.90
CA GLU A 488 -9.98 11.63 16.10
C GLU A 488 -11.16 11.18 16.97
N PRO A 489 -12.38 10.93 16.44
CA PRO A 489 -13.50 10.42 17.25
C PRO A 489 -13.16 9.11 17.99
N GLU A 490 -12.42 8.18 17.36
CA GLU A 490 -12.00 6.94 18.00
C GLU A 490 -11.05 7.18 19.18
N ALA A 491 -10.09 8.10 19.02
CA ALA A 491 -9.18 8.47 20.10
C ALA A 491 -9.93 9.08 21.30
N ILE A 492 -10.95 9.90 21.04
CA ILE A 492 -11.76 10.56 22.07
C ILE A 492 -12.60 9.57 22.89
N ILE A 493 -13.02 8.43 22.34
CA ILE A 493 -13.75 7.39 23.09
C ILE A 493 -13.04 7.01 24.39
N SER A 494 -11.71 6.91 24.37
CA SER A 494 -10.94 6.52 25.53
C SER A 494 -10.80 7.64 26.59
N VAL A 495 -11.15 8.85 26.25
CA VAL A 495 -10.97 10.06 27.08
C VAL A 495 -12.31 10.57 27.64
N ALA A 496 -13.31 10.66 26.75
CA ALA A 496 -14.60 11.24 27.10
C ALA A 496 -15.32 10.42 28.20
N GLY A 497 -15.66 11.10 29.29
CA GLY A 497 -16.32 10.47 30.43
C GLY A 497 -15.42 9.63 31.36
N LEU A 498 -14.13 9.48 31.09
CA LEU A 498 -13.18 8.70 31.92
C LEU A 498 -12.11 9.56 32.56
N LEU A 499 -11.59 10.57 31.85
CA LEU A 499 -10.52 11.45 32.33
C LEU A 499 -11.16 12.73 32.95
N ASN A 500 -10.60 13.18 34.09
CA ASN A 500 -10.92 14.50 34.57
C ASN A 500 -10.12 15.54 33.80
N ALA A 501 -10.79 16.56 33.24
CA ALA A 501 -10.18 17.54 32.34
C ALA A 501 -9.09 18.41 33.01
N GLU A 502 -9.19 18.67 34.33
CA GLU A 502 -8.26 19.55 35.04
C GLU A 502 -7.09 18.77 35.66
N THR A 503 -7.37 17.62 36.25
CA THR A 503 -6.40 16.88 37.07
C THR A 503 -5.81 15.66 36.35
N GLY A 504 -6.48 15.15 35.34
CA GLY A 504 -6.05 14.01 34.55
C GLY A 504 -4.97 14.36 33.53
N GLN A 505 -4.29 13.34 33.01
CA GLN A 505 -3.30 13.53 31.94
C GLN A 505 -3.57 12.55 30.80
N LEU A 506 -3.71 13.10 29.61
CA LEU A 506 -3.75 12.36 28.35
C LEU A 506 -2.33 12.34 27.75
N VAL A 507 -1.87 11.17 27.34
CA VAL A 507 -0.58 10.97 26.66
C VAL A 507 -0.85 10.30 25.30
N LEU A 508 -0.48 10.99 24.22
CA LEU A 508 -0.61 10.47 22.86
C LEU A 508 0.77 10.17 22.30
N ALA A 509 1.04 8.90 21.97
CA ALA A 509 2.28 8.50 21.32
C ALA A 509 1.99 8.06 19.88
N GLY A 510 2.75 8.58 18.94
CA GLY A 510 2.54 8.27 17.52
C GLY A 510 3.59 8.93 16.63
N ASP A 511 3.35 8.82 15.34
CA ASP A 511 4.16 9.43 14.30
C ASP A 511 3.26 10.03 13.22
N PRO A 512 3.14 11.36 13.12
CA PRO A 512 2.30 12.02 12.12
C PRO A 512 2.84 11.86 10.69
N LYS A 513 4.09 11.43 10.54
CA LYS A 513 4.76 11.20 9.24
C LYS A 513 4.68 9.75 8.75
N GLN A 514 4.04 8.86 9.52
CA GLN A 514 3.67 7.51 9.10
C GLN A 514 2.19 7.44 8.71
N LEU A 515 1.69 6.22 8.41
CA LEU A 515 0.29 6.02 8.00
C LEU A 515 -0.68 6.64 9.00
N GLY A 516 -1.63 7.40 8.47
CA GLY A 516 -2.78 7.90 9.21
C GLY A 516 -3.89 6.84 9.32
N PRO A 517 -5.08 7.25 9.77
CA PRO A 517 -6.27 6.40 9.82
C PRO A 517 -6.60 5.82 8.44
N ILE A 518 -7.05 4.55 8.41
CA ILE A 518 -7.47 3.89 7.17
C ILE A 518 -8.93 4.23 6.93
N LEU A 519 -9.18 5.04 5.90
CA LEU A 519 -10.52 5.46 5.49
C LEU A 519 -10.82 4.98 4.07
N ARG A 520 -12.11 4.92 3.73
CA ARG A 520 -12.61 4.46 2.44
C ARG A 520 -13.32 5.56 1.66
N SER A 521 -14.06 6.41 2.37
CA SER A 521 -14.78 7.51 1.75
C SER A 521 -13.80 8.60 1.29
N PRO A 522 -13.68 8.87 -0.03
CA PRO A 522 -12.87 9.98 -0.53
C PRO A 522 -13.30 11.32 0.07
N PHE A 523 -14.60 11.46 0.38
CA PHE A 523 -15.15 12.67 0.99
C PHE A 523 -14.75 12.79 2.45
N ALA A 524 -14.84 11.71 3.24
CA ALA A 524 -14.37 11.72 4.62
C ALA A 524 -12.87 12.08 4.70
N ILE A 525 -12.05 11.57 3.79
CA ILE A 525 -10.63 11.92 3.66
C ILE A 525 -10.49 13.40 3.30
N ARG A 526 -11.19 13.89 2.26
CA ARG A 526 -11.13 15.26 1.77
C ARG A 526 -11.50 16.29 2.84
N TYR A 527 -12.49 15.99 3.66
CA TYR A 527 -12.98 16.87 4.70
C TYR A 527 -12.35 16.63 6.09
N GLY A 528 -11.25 15.88 6.16
CA GLY A 528 -10.34 15.86 7.28
C GLY A 528 -10.51 14.74 8.31
N LEU A 529 -11.41 13.75 8.10
CA LEU A 529 -11.49 12.58 9.00
C LEU A 529 -10.18 11.76 8.99
N GLY A 530 -9.38 11.86 7.91
CA GLY A 530 -8.07 11.22 7.79
C GLY A 530 -6.96 11.85 8.65
N LEU A 531 -7.23 12.96 9.30
CA LEU A 531 -6.30 13.63 10.20
C LEU A 531 -6.50 13.09 11.61
N SER A 532 -5.50 12.43 12.18
CA SER A 532 -5.57 11.94 13.56
C SER A 532 -5.54 13.09 14.57
N LEU A 533 -6.07 12.86 15.80
CA LEU A 533 -5.97 13.83 16.88
C LEU A 533 -4.53 14.28 17.11
N LEU A 534 -3.57 13.35 17.15
CA LEU A 534 -2.15 13.65 17.30
C LEU A 534 -1.63 14.60 16.20
N GLU A 535 -1.92 14.27 14.94
CA GLU A 535 -1.46 15.06 13.79
C GLU A 535 -2.12 16.44 13.77
N ARG A 536 -3.43 16.50 14.07
CA ARG A 536 -4.16 17.78 14.15
C ARG A 536 -3.58 18.70 15.24
N LEU A 537 -3.32 18.18 16.42
CA LEU A 537 -2.70 18.96 17.49
C LEU A 537 -1.33 19.51 17.06
N MET A 538 -0.48 18.67 16.47
CA MET A 538 0.86 19.06 16.05
C MET A 538 0.89 20.05 14.86
N THR A 539 -0.14 20.07 14.03
CA THR A 539 -0.18 20.95 12.83
C THR A 539 -1.00 22.21 13.01
N GLN A 540 -2.03 22.19 13.86
CA GLN A 540 -3.02 23.27 13.95
C GLN A 540 -3.04 23.97 15.32
N ASN A 541 -2.38 23.44 16.36
CA ASN A 541 -2.38 24.04 17.69
C ASN A 541 -0.98 24.56 18.05
N GLU A 542 -0.89 25.85 18.39
CA GLU A 542 0.36 26.56 18.67
C GLU A 542 1.20 25.91 19.79
N LEU A 543 0.56 25.30 20.81
CA LEU A 543 1.27 24.63 21.92
C LEU A 543 2.20 23.50 21.47
N TYR A 544 1.88 22.89 20.34
CA TYR A 544 2.56 21.69 19.83
C TYR A 544 3.40 21.94 18.57
N GLN A 545 3.44 23.19 18.10
CA GLN A 545 4.25 23.54 16.93
C GLN A 545 5.73 23.69 17.31
N LYS A 546 6.58 23.41 16.33
CA LYS A 546 8.03 23.54 16.45
C LYS A 546 8.43 25.01 16.39
N GLY A 547 8.90 25.56 17.50
CA GLY A 547 9.48 26.90 17.55
C GLY A 547 10.92 26.94 17.03
N THR A 548 11.56 28.12 17.14
CA THR A 548 12.96 28.34 16.68
C THR A 548 13.99 27.49 17.44
N THR A 549 13.70 27.09 18.67
CA THR A 549 14.59 26.27 19.54
C THR A 549 14.18 24.79 19.58
N GLY A 550 13.20 24.37 18.78
CA GLY A 550 12.63 23.02 18.79
C GLY A 550 11.22 22.98 19.39
N TYR A 551 10.76 21.78 19.75
CA TYR A 551 9.48 21.60 20.46
C TYR A 551 9.61 21.99 21.93
N ASP A 552 8.53 22.54 22.51
CA ASP A 552 8.46 22.76 23.95
C ASP A 552 8.29 21.41 24.67
N ASN A 553 9.33 21.00 25.37
CA ASN A 553 9.38 19.70 26.06
C ASN A 553 8.31 19.53 27.14
N ARG A 554 7.66 20.61 27.61
CA ARG A 554 6.51 20.53 28.52
C ARG A 554 5.30 19.83 27.87
N TYR A 555 5.18 19.92 26.55
CA TYR A 555 4.03 19.42 25.78
C TYR A 555 4.40 18.32 24.78
N VAL A 556 5.60 18.39 24.18
CA VAL A 556 6.03 17.47 23.12
C VAL A 556 7.46 17.01 23.36
N THR A 557 7.68 15.71 23.33
CA THR A 557 9.03 15.16 23.15
C THR A 557 9.14 14.40 21.84
N LYS A 558 10.06 14.85 20.95
CA LYS A 558 10.46 14.13 19.74
C LYS A 558 11.59 13.16 20.10
N LEU A 559 11.39 11.86 19.83
CA LEU A 559 12.42 10.84 20.01
C LEU A 559 13.36 10.87 18.80
N LEU A 560 14.67 10.93 19.02
CA LEU A 560 15.65 11.15 17.96
C LEU A 560 16.52 9.93 17.64
N ARG A 561 16.66 8.97 18.58
CA ARG A 561 17.55 7.82 18.43
C ARG A 561 16.84 6.63 17.80
N ASN A 562 17.24 6.27 16.58
CA ASN A 562 16.72 5.08 15.91
C ASN A 562 17.55 3.85 16.26
N TYR A 563 16.91 2.83 16.85
CA TYR A 563 17.53 1.56 17.26
C TYR A 563 17.23 0.41 16.30
N ARG A 564 16.74 0.73 15.08
CA ARG A 564 16.27 -0.28 14.13
C ARG A 564 17.20 -0.47 12.97
N SER A 565 17.48 0.59 12.23
CA SER A 565 17.92 0.51 10.84
C SER A 565 19.35 0.99 10.65
N HIS A 566 20.01 0.43 9.63
CA HIS A 566 21.29 0.92 9.14
C HIS A 566 21.20 2.41 8.75
N PRO A 567 22.25 3.23 8.96
CA PRO A 567 22.25 4.66 8.63
C PRO A 567 21.82 4.98 7.19
N SER A 568 22.31 4.21 6.20
CA SER A 568 21.95 4.41 4.78
C SER A 568 20.45 4.19 4.49
N ILE A 569 19.78 3.31 5.24
CA ILE A 569 18.33 3.09 5.10
C ILE A 569 17.55 4.30 5.65
N LEU A 570 18.07 4.94 6.69
CA LEU A 570 17.43 6.08 7.34
C LEU A 570 17.65 7.41 6.65
N LYS A 571 18.69 7.57 5.82
CA LYS A 571 19.15 8.85 5.29
C LYS A 571 18.01 9.63 4.63
N ILE A 572 17.36 9.06 3.63
CA ILE A 572 16.27 9.75 2.91
C ILE A 572 15.03 9.99 3.79
N PRO A 573 14.49 9.00 4.55
CA PRO A 573 13.42 9.29 5.50
C PRO A 573 13.77 10.38 6.51
N ASN A 574 15.00 10.42 7.02
CA ASN A 574 15.44 11.42 7.99
C ASN A 574 15.44 12.84 7.39
N GLU A 575 16.03 13.00 6.21
CA GLU A 575 16.07 14.29 5.52
C GLU A 575 14.68 14.81 5.15
N MET A 576 13.81 13.94 4.64
CA MET A 576 12.52 14.35 4.10
C MET A 576 11.42 14.53 5.14
N PHE A 577 11.41 13.73 6.21
CA PHE A 577 10.28 13.66 7.13
C PHE A 577 10.62 14.07 8.56
N TYR A 578 11.90 14.06 8.95
CA TYR A 578 12.32 14.25 10.35
C TYR A 578 13.36 15.35 10.54
N ASP A 579 13.52 16.25 9.58
CA ASP A 579 14.40 17.45 9.61
C ASP A 579 15.89 17.11 9.73
N GLY A 580 16.33 15.89 9.37
CA GLY A 580 17.71 15.46 9.55
C GLY A 580 18.11 15.17 11.01
N GLU A 581 17.16 15.17 11.94
CA GLU A 581 17.43 15.08 13.39
C GLU A 581 17.60 13.64 13.91
N LEU A 582 17.25 12.62 13.12
CA LEU A 582 17.38 11.23 13.58
C LEU A 582 18.84 10.80 13.64
N VAL A 583 19.20 10.18 14.76
CA VAL A 583 20.52 9.59 15.00
C VAL A 583 20.39 8.07 14.93
N ALA A 584 21.16 7.44 14.05
CA ALA A 584 21.22 5.99 13.97
C ALA A 584 21.97 5.43 15.19
N CYS A 585 21.27 4.62 15.98
CA CYS A 585 21.78 3.98 17.22
C CYS A 585 21.46 2.47 17.23
N ALA A 586 21.20 1.88 16.04
CA ALA A 586 20.96 0.45 15.92
C ALA A 586 22.22 -0.34 16.27
N ASP A 587 22.03 -1.55 16.81
CA ASP A 587 23.13 -2.48 17.05
C ASP A 587 23.84 -2.80 15.72
N GLU A 588 25.13 -2.47 15.64
CA GLU A 588 25.93 -2.66 14.43
C GLU A 588 26.03 -4.13 14.02
N MET A 589 26.08 -5.06 14.97
CA MET A 589 26.07 -6.50 14.70
C MET A 589 24.83 -6.94 13.91
N ILE A 590 23.71 -6.22 14.07
CA ILE A 590 22.46 -6.51 13.38
C ILE A 590 22.34 -5.62 12.13
N SER A 591 22.50 -4.32 12.29
CA SER A 591 22.24 -3.34 11.21
C SER A 591 23.22 -3.43 10.04
N HIS A 592 24.50 -3.79 10.30
CA HIS A 592 25.53 -3.91 9.28
C HIS A 592 25.71 -5.34 8.74
N GLN A 593 24.87 -6.30 9.15
CA GLN A 593 25.05 -7.72 8.81
C GLN A 593 25.12 -7.99 7.30
N TYR A 594 24.46 -7.16 6.48
CA TYR A 594 24.43 -7.32 5.02
C TYR A 594 25.35 -6.37 4.27
N CYS A 595 26.16 -5.54 4.92
CA CYS A 595 27.08 -4.61 4.26
C CYS A 595 28.14 -5.29 3.36
N MET A 596 28.44 -6.56 3.64
CA MET A 596 29.38 -7.37 2.86
C MET A 596 28.68 -8.46 2.01
N TRP A 597 27.38 -8.32 1.77
CA TRP A 597 26.65 -9.28 0.95
C TRP A 597 27.09 -9.17 -0.52
N GLU A 598 27.47 -10.29 -1.13
CA GLU A 598 28.08 -10.33 -2.46
C GLU A 598 27.19 -9.85 -3.62
N HIS A 599 25.88 -9.75 -3.39
CA HIS A 599 24.93 -9.26 -4.38
C HIS A 599 24.57 -7.77 -4.19
N LEU A 600 25.24 -7.07 -3.28
CA LEU A 600 25.15 -5.61 -3.24
C LEU A 600 25.84 -5.02 -4.47
N PRO A 601 25.21 -4.04 -5.16
CA PRO A 601 25.89 -3.29 -6.21
C PRO A 601 27.16 -2.60 -5.69
N LYS A 602 27.09 -2.02 -4.48
CA LYS A 602 28.23 -1.43 -3.77
C LYS A 602 28.40 -2.06 -2.38
N SER A 603 29.59 -2.60 -2.13
CA SER A 603 29.94 -3.11 -0.79
C SER A 603 29.85 -2.00 0.26
N GLY A 604 29.26 -2.31 1.42
CA GLY A 604 29.05 -1.34 2.51
C GLY A 604 27.75 -0.55 2.42
N PHE A 605 27.02 -0.61 1.31
CA PHE A 605 25.77 0.11 1.11
C PHE A 605 24.56 -0.86 1.00
N PRO A 606 23.84 -1.16 2.10
CA PRO A 606 22.80 -2.17 2.12
C PRO A 606 21.42 -1.63 1.69
N VAL A 607 21.40 -0.82 0.63
CA VAL A 607 20.19 -0.33 -0.03
C VAL A 607 20.30 -0.60 -1.52
N ILE A 608 19.36 -1.36 -2.07
CA ILE A 608 19.30 -1.67 -3.50
C ILE A 608 18.04 -1.07 -4.08
N PHE A 609 18.17 -0.32 -5.16
CA PHE A 609 17.06 -0.05 -6.06
C PHE A 609 17.27 -0.84 -7.34
N HIS A 610 16.37 -1.82 -7.58
CA HIS A 610 16.38 -2.62 -8.79
C HIS A 610 15.35 -2.07 -9.78
N GLY A 611 15.83 -1.38 -10.81
CA GLY A 611 15.00 -0.85 -11.88
C GLY A 611 14.48 -1.96 -12.79
N VAL A 612 13.17 -2.02 -13.00
CA VAL A 612 12.51 -2.92 -13.95
C VAL A 612 11.33 -2.23 -14.60
N ILE A 613 11.23 -2.31 -15.91
CA ILE A 613 10.05 -1.86 -16.65
C ILE A 613 9.16 -3.08 -16.85
N GLY A 614 8.04 -3.10 -16.14
CA GLY A 614 7.05 -4.16 -16.20
C GLY A 614 5.75 -3.70 -16.85
N LYS A 615 4.68 -4.41 -16.55
CA LYS A 615 3.32 -4.13 -17.02
C LYS A 615 2.32 -4.21 -15.88
N ASP A 616 1.44 -3.22 -15.80
CA ASP A 616 0.34 -3.21 -14.84
C ASP A 616 -0.76 -4.15 -15.33
N GLU A 617 -0.92 -5.29 -14.67
CA GLU A 617 -1.91 -6.31 -15.00
C GLU A 617 -3.01 -6.38 -13.95
N ARG A 618 -4.19 -6.85 -14.34
CA ARG A 618 -5.34 -7.09 -13.46
C ARG A 618 -6.03 -8.40 -13.80
N GLU A 619 -6.52 -9.10 -12.79
CA GLU A 619 -7.41 -10.24 -13.01
C GLU A 619 -8.78 -9.79 -13.53
N SER A 620 -9.45 -10.65 -14.27
CA SER A 620 -10.78 -10.38 -14.84
C SER A 620 -11.83 -9.94 -13.81
N ASN A 621 -11.71 -10.41 -12.57
CA ASN A 621 -12.66 -10.20 -11.47
C ASN A 621 -12.14 -9.31 -10.33
N SER A 622 -10.96 -8.71 -10.46
CA SER A 622 -10.33 -7.90 -9.41
C SER A 622 -9.83 -6.56 -9.93
N PRO A 623 -10.19 -5.44 -9.29
CA PRO A 623 -9.65 -4.13 -9.66
C PRO A 623 -8.19 -3.92 -9.21
N SER A 624 -7.64 -4.84 -8.40
CA SER A 624 -6.30 -4.74 -7.83
C SER A 624 -5.23 -5.10 -8.85
N PHE A 625 -4.16 -4.31 -8.91
CA PHE A 625 -3.07 -4.47 -9.86
C PHE A 625 -1.99 -5.43 -9.37
N PHE A 626 -1.24 -6.00 -10.32
CA PHE A 626 -0.01 -6.74 -10.09
C PHE A 626 0.95 -6.58 -11.28
N ASN A 627 2.22 -6.92 -11.05
CA ASN A 627 3.30 -6.81 -12.02
C ASN A 627 4.17 -8.07 -11.93
N THR A 628 4.10 -8.90 -12.95
CA THR A 628 4.81 -10.19 -12.97
C THR A 628 6.32 -10.03 -13.07
N SER A 629 6.80 -9.01 -13.79
CA SER A 629 8.25 -8.74 -13.92
C SER A 629 8.89 -8.39 -12.56
N GLU A 630 8.20 -7.63 -11.71
CA GLU A 630 8.68 -7.36 -10.35
C GLU A 630 8.67 -8.64 -9.49
N ILE A 631 7.69 -9.52 -9.67
CA ILE A 631 7.63 -10.80 -8.93
C ILE A 631 8.84 -11.67 -9.25
N ASP A 632 9.23 -11.77 -10.52
CA ASP A 632 10.39 -12.55 -10.94
C ASP A 632 11.69 -12.06 -10.27
N ILE A 633 11.90 -10.75 -10.23
CA ILE A 633 13.04 -10.13 -9.55
C ILE A 633 13.01 -10.43 -8.04
N ILE A 634 11.84 -10.34 -7.42
CA ILE A 634 11.68 -10.67 -6.00
C ILE A 634 12.03 -12.13 -5.72
N ILE A 635 11.57 -13.05 -6.56
CA ILE A 635 11.89 -14.48 -6.42
C ILE A 635 13.38 -14.73 -6.58
N ASP A 636 14.06 -14.03 -7.48
CA ASP A 636 15.52 -14.12 -7.65
C ASP A 636 16.26 -13.64 -6.40
N TYR A 637 15.88 -12.48 -5.84
CA TYR A 637 16.45 -12.02 -4.56
C TYR A 637 16.16 -12.97 -3.40
N MET A 638 14.96 -13.56 -3.35
CA MET A 638 14.64 -14.57 -2.33
C MET A 638 15.55 -15.81 -2.42
N LYS A 639 15.84 -16.29 -3.63
CA LYS A 639 16.82 -17.35 -3.84
C LYS A 639 18.19 -16.96 -3.32
N LYS A 640 18.70 -15.80 -3.76
CA LYS A 640 20.00 -15.29 -3.36
C LYS A 640 20.12 -15.13 -1.84
N LEU A 641 19.07 -14.75 -1.15
CA LEU A 641 19.06 -14.62 0.31
C LEU A 641 19.03 -15.97 1.04
N LEU A 642 18.24 -16.94 0.55
CA LEU A 642 17.98 -18.20 1.25
C LEU A 642 19.00 -19.31 0.92
N THR A 643 19.62 -19.28 -0.28
CA THR A 643 20.58 -20.32 -0.72
C THR A 643 22.00 -20.10 -0.20
N GLN A 644 22.36 -18.88 0.19
CA GLN A 644 23.74 -18.57 0.56
C GLN A 644 24.09 -18.93 1.99
N ALA A 645 25.12 -19.77 2.10
CA ALA A 645 25.88 -20.02 3.33
C ALA A 645 27.37 -19.78 3.03
N LYS A 646 27.80 -18.52 2.82
CA LYS A 646 29.24 -18.21 2.77
C LYS A 646 29.78 -17.80 4.15
N LYS A 647 31.09 -18.02 4.36
CA LYS A 647 31.78 -17.61 5.61
C LYS A 647 31.56 -16.13 5.87
N GLY A 648 30.90 -15.79 6.97
CA GLY A 648 30.73 -14.41 7.49
C GLY A 648 29.29 -13.88 7.51
N ILE A 649 28.34 -14.44 6.76
CA ILE A 649 26.92 -14.06 6.83
C ILE A 649 26.12 -15.23 7.34
N ALA A 650 25.44 -15.07 8.49
CA ALA A 650 24.58 -16.11 9.05
C ALA A 650 23.40 -16.40 8.11
N LYS A 651 23.05 -17.68 7.95
CA LYS A 651 21.88 -18.09 7.16
C LYS A 651 20.63 -17.40 7.70
N ILE A 652 19.94 -16.65 6.84
CA ILE A 652 18.72 -15.96 7.22
C ILE A 652 17.55 -16.94 7.31
N SER A 653 16.75 -16.79 8.35
CA SER A 653 15.46 -17.49 8.46
C SER A 653 14.38 -16.74 7.66
N PRO A 654 13.46 -17.43 6.96
CA PRO A 654 12.36 -16.79 6.23
C PRO A 654 11.54 -15.80 7.07
N LYS A 655 11.38 -16.03 8.37
CA LYS A 655 10.68 -15.11 9.29
C LYS A 655 11.38 -13.75 9.47
N GLU A 656 12.67 -13.65 9.13
CA GLU A 656 13.44 -12.41 9.22
C GLU A 656 13.39 -11.59 7.91
N ILE A 657 12.72 -12.11 6.89
CA ILE A 657 12.47 -11.44 5.61
C ILE A 657 11.02 -10.96 5.57
N GLY A 658 10.80 -9.77 5.05
CA GLY A 658 9.48 -9.22 4.76
C GLY A 658 9.38 -8.77 3.32
N ILE A 659 8.24 -9.03 2.67
CA ILE A 659 7.96 -8.55 1.32
C ILE A 659 6.73 -7.66 1.40
N ILE A 660 6.87 -6.41 0.94
CA ILE A 660 5.84 -5.38 0.99
C ILE A 660 5.39 -5.04 -0.42
N ALA A 661 4.08 -4.99 -0.66
CA ALA A 661 3.51 -4.50 -1.91
C ALA A 661 2.26 -3.66 -1.64
N PRO A 662 1.97 -2.60 -2.44
CA PRO A 662 0.85 -1.69 -2.18
C PRO A 662 -0.52 -2.28 -2.57
N TYR A 663 -0.52 -3.29 -3.43
CA TYR A 663 -1.75 -3.87 -3.97
C TYR A 663 -1.95 -5.30 -3.53
N ARG A 664 -3.16 -5.60 -3.12
CA ARG A 664 -3.56 -6.92 -2.64
C ARG A 664 -3.22 -8.05 -3.63
N LYS A 665 -3.53 -7.84 -4.91
CA LYS A 665 -3.29 -8.87 -5.93
C LYS A 665 -1.80 -9.16 -6.11
N GLN A 666 -0.93 -8.17 -5.97
CA GLN A 666 0.53 -8.37 -5.97
C GLN A 666 0.97 -9.26 -4.81
N VAL A 667 0.44 -9.00 -3.61
CA VAL A 667 0.71 -9.84 -2.42
C VAL A 667 0.30 -11.30 -2.67
N GLU A 668 -0.90 -11.53 -3.22
CA GLU A 668 -1.40 -12.88 -3.55
C GLU A 668 -0.52 -13.57 -4.59
N LYS A 669 -0.14 -12.85 -5.66
CA LYS A 669 0.70 -13.40 -6.74
C LYS A 669 2.12 -13.73 -6.25
N ILE A 670 2.72 -12.88 -5.40
CA ILE A 670 4.02 -13.18 -4.75
C ILE A 670 3.92 -14.45 -3.90
N ARG A 671 2.88 -14.58 -3.07
CA ARG A 671 2.63 -15.78 -2.26
C ARG A 671 2.47 -17.04 -3.14
N LYS A 672 1.71 -16.92 -4.25
CA LYS A 672 1.54 -18.00 -5.22
C LYS A 672 2.88 -18.37 -5.88
N ALA A 673 3.67 -17.40 -6.29
CA ALA A 673 4.99 -17.60 -6.87
C ALA A 673 5.93 -18.37 -5.94
N ILE A 674 6.01 -17.99 -4.67
CA ILE A 674 6.82 -18.68 -3.65
C ILE A 674 6.39 -20.15 -3.50
N LYS A 675 5.07 -20.40 -3.47
CA LYS A 675 4.52 -21.76 -3.35
C LYS A 675 4.79 -22.63 -4.59
N LEU A 676 4.81 -22.04 -5.77
CA LEU A 676 5.04 -22.75 -7.04
C LEU A 676 6.52 -23.03 -7.29
N HIS A 677 7.42 -22.18 -6.76
CA HIS A 677 8.84 -22.27 -7.03
C HIS A 677 9.47 -23.47 -6.30
N ARG A 678 10.06 -24.42 -7.07
CA ARG A 678 10.56 -25.70 -6.56
C ARG A 678 11.59 -25.53 -5.43
N GLU A 679 12.58 -24.66 -5.60
CA GLU A 679 13.64 -24.43 -4.62
C GLU A 679 13.10 -23.72 -3.38
N LEU A 680 12.32 -22.63 -3.53
CA LEU A 680 11.81 -21.87 -2.39
C LEU A 680 10.87 -22.70 -1.53
N LYS A 681 10.02 -23.52 -2.15
CA LYS A 681 9.10 -24.42 -1.43
C LYS A 681 9.83 -25.42 -0.52
N SER A 682 11.08 -25.78 -0.83
CA SER A 682 11.85 -26.75 -0.05
C SER A 682 12.52 -26.16 1.20
N PHE A 683 12.56 -24.82 1.35
CA PHE A 683 13.18 -24.20 2.52
C PHE A 683 12.32 -24.37 3.77
N LEU A 684 12.95 -24.87 4.84
CA LEU A 684 12.30 -25.00 6.14
C LEU A 684 11.86 -23.63 6.70
N GLY A 685 10.59 -23.52 7.09
CA GLY A 685 10.03 -22.29 7.65
C GLY A 685 9.63 -21.25 6.61
N ILE A 686 9.52 -21.62 5.32
CA ILE A 686 9.10 -20.66 4.27
C ILE A 686 7.68 -20.12 4.50
N GLU A 687 6.85 -20.85 5.21
CA GLU A 687 5.51 -20.43 5.64
C GLU A 687 5.53 -19.30 6.69
N GLU A 688 6.66 -19.10 7.38
CA GLU A 688 6.85 -17.99 8.33
C GLU A 688 7.24 -16.67 7.63
N LEU A 689 7.53 -16.71 6.31
CA LEU A 689 7.83 -15.53 5.52
C LEU A 689 6.60 -14.62 5.47
N LYS A 690 6.78 -13.37 5.91
CA LYS A 690 5.71 -12.37 5.85
C LYS A 690 5.69 -11.68 4.49
N VAL A 691 4.61 -11.87 3.73
CA VAL A 691 4.31 -11.08 2.53
C VAL A 691 3.01 -10.32 2.81
N GLY A 692 2.98 -9.02 2.65
CA GLY A 692 1.78 -8.24 3.00
C GLY A 692 1.77 -6.83 2.44
N SER A 693 0.69 -6.08 2.76
CA SER A 693 0.58 -4.67 2.41
C SER A 693 1.41 -3.79 3.35
N VAL A 694 1.55 -2.50 2.99
CA VAL A 694 2.26 -1.51 3.82
C VAL A 694 1.60 -1.39 5.20
N GLU A 695 0.26 -1.42 5.22
CA GLU A 695 -0.55 -1.34 6.44
C GLU A 695 -0.29 -2.53 7.38
N GLU A 696 -0.14 -3.74 6.80
CA GLU A 696 0.16 -4.96 7.56
C GLU A 696 1.56 -4.99 8.17
N PHE A 697 2.47 -4.16 7.65
CA PHE A 697 3.82 -4.00 8.16
C PHE A 697 3.96 -2.85 9.16
N GLN A 698 2.93 -2.06 9.40
CA GLN A 698 2.98 -1.01 10.40
C GLN A 698 3.22 -1.60 11.79
N GLY A 699 4.12 -1.00 12.57
CA GLY A 699 4.57 -1.53 13.85
C GLY A 699 5.52 -2.74 13.76
N GLN A 700 5.67 -3.37 12.58
CA GLN A 700 6.56 -4.52 12.37
C GLN A 700 7.93 -4.11 11.82
N GLU A 701 8.88 -5.01 11.89
CA GLU A 701 10.24 -4.83 11.36
C GLU A 701 10.86 -6.19 11.01
N ARG A 702 11.75 -6.21 10.01
CA ARG A 702 12.49 -7.41 9.58
C ARG A 702 13.95 -7.05 9.31
N LYS A 703 14.84 -8.03 9.32
CA LYS A 703 16.24 -7.81 8.92
C LYS A 703 16.34 -7.37 7.47
N VAL A 704 15.65 -8.08 6.60
CA VAL A 704 15.58 -7.78 5.16
C VAL A 704 14.15 -7.42 4.78
N ILE A 705 13.99 -6.31 4.08
CA ILE A 705 12.72 -5.91 3.48
C ILE A 705 12.90 -5.80 1.97
N ILE A 706 12.01 -6.44 1.23
CA ILE A 706 11.89 -6.32 -0.22
C ILE A 706 10.56 -5.60 -0.50
N VAL A 707 10.60 -4.54 -1.31
CA VAL A 707 9.41 -3.76 -1.66
C VAL A 707 9.16 -3.83 -3.15
N SER A 708 7.95 -4.21 -3.52
CA SER A 708 7.44 -4.16 -4.89
C SER A 708 6.59 -2.91 -5.06
N THR A 709 6.82 -2.11 -6.09
CA THR A 709 6.08 -0.87 -6.32
C THR A 709 4.91 -1.03 -7.28
N VAL A 710 4.96 -2.03 -8.12
CA VAL A 710 3.94 -2.49 -9.07
C VAL A 710 3.75 -1.58 -10.27
N ARG A 711 3.65 -0.26 -10.07
CA ARG A 711 3.29 0.70 -11.12
C ARG A 711 4.31 0.80 -12.23
N SER A 712 3.84 0.57 -13.47
CA SER A 712 4.62 0.72 -14.70
C SER A 712 3.87 1.45 -15.84
N ASP A 713 2.57 1.83 -15.64
CA ASP A 713 1.78 2.63 -16.60
C ASP A 713 1.27 3.92 -15.96
N LYS A 714 1.59 5.06 -16.59
CA LYS A 714 1.13 6.40 -16.16
C LYS A 714 -0.39 6.56 -16.15
N LYS A 715 -1.12 5.84 -16.99
CA LYS A 715 -2.60 5.93 -17.06
C LYS A 715 -3.28 5.56 -15.74
N HIS A 716 -2.64 4.78 -14.90
CA HIS A 716 -3.22 4.31 -13.65
C HIS A 716 -2.83 5.15 -12.42
N ILE A 717 -1.94 6.14 -12.57
CA ILE A 717 -1.50 7.03 -11.47
C ILE A 717 -2.69 7.85 -10.95
N ILE A 718 -3.54 8.35 -11.85
CA ILE A 718 -4.74 9.15 -11.48
C ILE A 718 -5.68 8.34 -10.58
N LEU A 719 -5.81 7.03 -10.81
CA LEU A 719 -6.60 6.15 -9.96
C LEU A 719 -6.01 6.03 -8.55
N ASP A 720 -4.69 5.93 -8.45
CA ASP A 720 -4.01 5.86 -7.17
C ASP A 720 -4.16 7.17 -6.36
N GLU A 721 -4.08 8.31 -7.02
CA GLU A 721 -4.33 9.62 -6.40
C GLU A 721 -5.76 9.74 -5.90
N THR A 722 -6.76 9.34 -6.71
CA THR A 722 -8.18 9.45 -6.38
C THR A 722 -8.55 8.61 -5.16
N PHE A 723 -7.99 7.41 -5.03
CA PHE A 723 -8.31 6.46 -3.96
C PHE A 723 -7.26 6.40 -2.85
N ASN A 724 -6.24 7.26 -2.90
CA ASN A 724 -5.12 7.29 -1.96
C ASN A 724 -4.47 5.90 -1.74
N ILE A 725 -4.28 5.15 -2.83
CA ILE A 725 -3.70 3.81 -2.87
C ILE A 725 -2.36 3.83 -3.63
N GLY A 726 -1.61 2.72 -3.59
CA GLY A 726 -0.30 2.65 -4.20
C GLY A 726 0.79 3.35 -3.39
N PHE A 727 1.95 3.53 -4.00
CA PHE A 727 3.09 4.23 -3.40
C PHE A 727 3.28 5.65 -3.93
N LEU A 728 2.89 5.90 -5.18
CA LEU A 728 3.02 7.21 -5.80
C LEU A 728 2.10 8.22 -5.11
N LYS A 729 2.61 9.44 -4.88
CA LYS A 729 1.90 10.53 -4.19
C LYS A 729 1.49 10.23 -2.75
N ASN A 730 2.01 9.17 -2.13
CA ASN A 730 1.74 8.83 -0.74
C ASN A 730 3.05 8.68 0.05
N GLU A 731 3.57 9.81 0.51
CA GLU A 731 4.82 9.90 1.26
C GLU A 731 4.81 9.06 2.55
N LYS A 732 3.65 8.98 3.23
CA LYS A 732 3.52 8.21 4.47
C LYS A 732 3.68 6.70 4.22
N ARG A 733 3.18 6.18 3.09
CA ARG A 733 3.40 4.78 2.69
C ARG A 733 4.86 4.51 2.35
N PHE A 734 5.50 5.42 1.60
CA PHE A 734 6.93 5.33 1.33
C PHE A 734 7.73 5.27 2.62
N ASN A 735 7.48 6.23 3.54
CA ASN A 735 8.19 6.29 4.83
C ASN A 735 8.03 4.99 5.64
N VAL A 736 6.82 4.45 5.72
CA VAL A 736 6.59 3.18 6.42
C VAL A 736 7.35 2.03 5.74
N ALA A 737 7.23 1.87 4.42
CA ALA A 737 7.85 0.75 3.70
C ALA A 737 9.38 0.72 3.87
N VAL A 738 10.05 1.87 3.66
CA VAL A 738 11.51 2.00 3.76
C VAL A 738 11.99 1.73 5.18
N THR A 739 11.29 2.25 6.18
CA THR A 739 11.73 2.20 7.59
C THR A 739 11.40 0.88 8.31
N ARG A 740 10.95 -0.16 7.60
CA ARG A 740 10.75 -1.51 8.18
C ARG A 740 12.03 -2.36 8.19
N ALA A 741 12.99 -2.04 7.33
CA ALA A 741 14.25 -2.78 7.22
C ALA A 741 15.24 -2.42 8.34
N LYS A 742 15.93 -3.47 8.86
CA LYS A 742 17.02 -3.29 9.83
C LYS A 742 18.38 -3.23 9.12
N SER A 743 18.66 -4.19 8.26
CA SER A 743 20.01 -4.48 7.73
C SER A 743 20.11 -4.41 6.21
N LEU A 744 19.02 -4.66 5.48
CA LEU A 744 19.00 -4.62 4.03
C LEU A 744 17.63 -4.19 3.51
N LEU A 745 17.62 -3.24 2.61
CA LEU A 745 16.45 -2.78 1.89
C LEU A 745 16.62 -3.01 0.40
N ILE A 746 15.67 -3.70 -0.22
CA ILE A 746 15.62 -3.94 -1.67
C ILE A 746 14.31 -3.36 -2.20
N MET A 747 14.41 -2.38 -3.09
CA MET A 747 13.27 -1.77 -3.77
C MET A 747 13.24 -2.24 -5.21
N VAL A 748 12.10 -2.72 -5.69
CA VAL A 748 11.92 -3.20 -7.07
C VAL A 748 10.80 -2.39 -7.71
N GLY A 749 11.08 -1.78 -8.86
CA GLY A 749 10.07 -0.99 -9.55
C GLY A 749 10.54 -0.24 -10.78
N ASN A 750 9.59 0.42 -11.45
CA ASN A 750 9.85 1.17 -12.67
C ASN A 750 10.43 2.56 -12.35
N PRO A 751 11.73 2.81 -12.65
CA PRO A 751 12.38 4.07 -12.32
C PRO A 751 11.81 5.26 -13.10
N ILE A 752 11.29 5.05 -14.31
CA ILE A 752 10.70 6.11 -15.15
C ILE A 752 9.42 6.65 -14.52
N ILE A 753 8.55 5.74 -14.05
CA ILE A 753 7.29 6.11 -13.41
C ILE A 753 7.53 6.70 -12.03
N LEU A 754 8.37 6.06 -11.22
CA LEU A 754 8.61 6.48 -9.85
C LEU A 754 9.30 7.86 -9.77
N ARG A 755 10.22 8.19 -10.68
CA ARG A 755 10.87 9.51 -10.72
C ARG A 755 9.93 10.67 -11.05
N THR A 756 8.71 10.43 -11.48
CA THR A 756 7.68 11.47 -11.61
C THR A 756 7.18 12.01 -10.27
N ASP A 757 7.41 11.27 -9.19
CA ASP A 757 7.15 11.70 -7.83
C ASP A 757 8.43 12.20 -7.16
N ALA A 758 8.36 13.35 -6.45
CA ALA A 758 9.53 13.98 -5.87
C ALA A 758 10.22 13.12 -4.81
N THR A 759 9.44 12.41 -3.99
CA THR A 759 9.95 11.54 -2.92
C THR A 759 10.71 10.34 -3.50
N TRP A 760 10.11 9.67 -4.47
CA TRP A 760 10.73 8.55 -5.16
C TRP A 760 11.91 8.99 -6.01
N GLY A 761 11.81 10.14 -6.69
CA GLY A 761 12.92 10.72 -7.46
C GLY A 761 14.15 10.97 -6.58
N ARG A 762 13.96 11.56 -5.39
CA ARG A 762 15.04 11.78 -4.41
C ARG A 762 15.66 10.46 -3.94
N PHE A 763 14.85 9.44 -3.65
CA PHE A 763 15.34 8.13 -3.21
C PHE A 763 16.10 7.39 -4.31
N ILE A 764 15.61 7.41 -5.55
CA ILE A 764 16.28 6.77 -6.69
C ILE A 764 17.62 7.46 -6.97
N ASN A 765 17.64 8.82 -6.98
CA ASN A 765 18.89 9.56 -7.18
C ASN A 765 19.91 9.23 -6.07
N TYR A 766 19.49 9.14 -4.82
CA TYR A 766 20.34 8.68 -3.73
C TYR A 766 20.94 7.29 -3.98
N CYS A 767 20.14 6.34 -4.47
CA CYS A 767 20.65 5.01 -4.81
C CYS A 767 21.65 5.05 -5.98
N ILE A 768 21.47 5.97 -6.93
CA ILE A 768 22.42 6.18 -8.06
C ILE A 768 23.73 6.80 -7.54
N GLU A 769 23.63 7.90 -6.78
CA GLU A 769 24.76 8.63 -6.19
C GLU A 769 25.65 7.72 -5.32
N GLU A 770 25.01 6.81 -4.56
CA GLU A 770 25.69 5.84 -3.69
C GLU A 770 25.98 4.49 -4.39
N GLU A 771 25.83 4.38 -5.72
CA GLU A 771 26.07 3.17 -6.51
C GLU A 771 25.24 1.93 -6.07
N GLY A 772 24.10 2.15 -5.40
CA GLY A 772 23.15 1.11 -4.98
C GLY A 772 22.07 0.80 -6.00
N TYR A 773 22.15 1.40 -7.19
CA TYR A 773 21.22 1.17 -8.29
C TYR A 773 21.67 -0.03 -9.14
N THR A 774 20.70 -0.85 -9.57
CA THR A 774 20.92 -1.94 -10.53
C THR A 774 19.68 -2.14 -11.39
N GLY A 775 19.76 -2.99 -12.37
CA GLY A 775 18.61 -3.29 -13.24
C GLY A 775 18.59 -2.40 -14.47
N TYR A 776 17.41 -1.90 -14.81
CA TYR A 776 17.18 -1.07 -15.99
C TYR A 776 18.11 0.15 -16.03
N ASP A 777 18.82 0.34 -17.15
CA ASP A 777 19.77 1.44 -17.31
C ASP A 777 19.04 2.79 -17.49
N ILE A 778 19.28 3.70 -16.53
CA ILE A 778 18.63 5.02 -16.46
C ILE A 778 19.34 6.06 -17.36
N SER A 779 20.56 5.82 -17.79
CA SER A 779 21.30 6.77 -18.67
C SER A 779 20.51 7.10 -19.93
N ASN A 780 19.59 6.20 -20.31
CA ASN A 780 18.67 6.39 -21.43
C ASN A 780 17.48 7.34 -21.15
N LEU A 781 17.30 7.82 -19.93
CA LEU A 781 16.23 8.82 -19.65
C LEU A 781 16.55 10.20 -20.22
N GLU A 782 17.83 10.51 -20.45
CA GLU A 782 18.27 11.68 -21.20
C GLU A 782 18.03 11.52 -22.71
N GLU A 783 17.75 10.31 -23.20
CA GLU A 783 17.38 10.06 -24.60
C GLU A 783 16.02 10.66 -25.02
N THR A 784 15.18 11.11 -24.09
CA THR A 784 13.92 11.76 -24.47
C THR A 784 14.20 13.02 -25.30
N ASP A 785 15.20 13.78 -24.94
CA ASP A 785 15.66 14.94 -25.70
C ASP A 785 16.35 14.52 -27.01
N ALA A 786 17.14 13.46 -26.97
CA ALA A 786 17.78 12.88 -28.16
C ALA A 786 16.76 12.27 -29.13
N VAL A 787 15.67 11.65 -28.62
CA VAL A 787 14.56 11.16 -29.44
C VAL A 787 13.83 12.34 -30.09
N VAL A 788 13.60 13.44 -29.37
CA VAL A 788 13.01 14.67 -29.92
C VAL A 788 13.90 15.24 -31.02
N GLU A 789 15.22 15.34 -30.79
CA GLU A 789 16.17 15.78 -31.80
C GLU A 789 16.19 14.86 -33.02
N ARG A 790 16.20 13.56 -32.86
CA ARG A 790 16.11 12.59 -33.97
C ARG A 790 14.80 12.67 -34.73
N LEU A 791 13.65 12.84 -34.03
CA LEU A 791 12.36 13.09 -34.68
C LEU A 791 12.31 14.43 -35.42
N LEU A 792 12.90 15.47 -34.85
CA LEU A 792 13.03 16.75 -35.50
C LEU A 792 13.94 16.65 -36.73
N ALA A 793 15.03 15.91 -36.64
CA ALA A 793 15.92 15.62 -37.79
C ALA A 793 15.23 14.84 -38.90
N LEU A 794 14.26 13.95 -38.54
CA LEU A 794 13.42 13.22 -39.49
C LEU A 794 12.18 14.01 -39.96
N ASN A 795 12.02 15.27 -39.54
CA ASN A 795 10.82 16.08 -39.78
C ASN A 795 9.50 15.40 -39.30
N ILE A 796 9.58 14.48 -38.39
CA ILE A 796 8.43 13.85 -37.74
C ILE A 796 8.04 14.71 -36.53
N ARG A 797 6.81 15.20 -36.48
CA ARG A 797 6.37 16.12 -35.40
C ARG A 797 6.26 15.44 -34.03
N GLU A 798 6.51 16.23 -32.96
CA GLU A 798 6.60 15.87 -31.53
C GLU A 798 5.42 15.06 -30.94
N GLU A 799 4.30 14.96 -31.66
CA GLU A 799 3.06 14.35 -31.15
C GLU A 799 3.12 12.86 -30.89
N ILE A 800 4.02 12.15 -31.56
CA ILE A 800 4.14 10.69 -31.38
C ILE A 800 4.67 10.38 -30.00
N ILE A 801 5.54 11.24 -29.46
CA ILE A 801 6.24 10.99 -28.19
C ILE A 801 5.33 11.22 -26.98
N GLY A 802 4.51 12.28 -27.00
CA GLY A 802 3.70 12.68 -25.83
C GLY A 802 2.57 11.73 -25.45
N LYS A 803 2.08 10.91 -26.38
CA LYS A 803 0.91 10.04 -26.20
C LYS A 803 1.22 8.55 -26.08
N THR A 804 2.41 8.12 -26.43
CA THR A 804 2.72 6.69 -26.53
C THR A 804 3.56 6.16 -25.37
N TRP A 805 4.44 6.98 -24.79
CA TRP A 805 5.45 6.51 -23.84
C TRP A 805 5.68 7.41 -22.63
N LEU A 806 5.00 8.57 -22.55
CA LEU A 806 5.10 9.45 -21.39
C LEU A 806 3.91 9.29 -20.44
#